data_bf338dece8d2e5a75ff2d7837bf5cfc4
#
_entry.id   bf338dece8d2e5a75ff2d7837bf5cfc4
#
_cell.length_a   1.000
_cell.length_b   1.000
_cell.length_c   1.000
_cell.angle_alpha   90.00
_cell.angle_beta   90.00
_cell.angle_gamma   90.00
#
_symmetry.space_group_name_H-M   'P 1'
#
loop_
_entity.id
_entity.type
_entity.pdbx_description
1 polymer ?
#
loop_
_entity_poly.entity_id
_entity_poly.type
_entity_poly.pdbx_seq_one_letter_code
_entity_poly.pdbx_strand_id
1 'polypeptide(L)'
;LRSMQNSFRISPLAWSTLPDIDRDFFNRCEMQFRHIRQTVRNSFSAAGIDIRKTEVELEPSFLCEALGLQGRMDLLTRNADKLVELKSGKADEYPYRSPKDEHRLQMALYKEILYYNLDRRHEQVQSYLFYSRYPGLYAVDVPRSHIRRVMALRNAILHIEHRLRRGESRALIGELTEERLNVDGRGDRLYTRYLRPRMMEILTPLHGMRGAEADYFHRFLTFTAREQFRAKVGDDRADSPGGFSETWCCDTLTKQQNGNILTGLKLHPVPDEEGAIVRLDLKLPEYGEDFLPNFRQGDMVMLYERNHEGDNVTNKQFFRCTIEEIHPERMLLKLSYKQRNAGVFHPDSLYAVEPGYMDATFNQAYSGLFSLLTAPRERKELLLGIRPPATDPSVKLHRHYLNEEIDRIVLKAKQARDYFLLVGPPGTGKTSVALKSMVEEFLSDSPQKTLLLMAYTNRAVDEICHTLSAINPAPEYIRIGQELNCAPDFRPRLMKHVIGDATSRKEIYEKLAPVRVFAGTISSLCSQTELFSLKVIDVAIIDEASQVLEPQLLPLLCATTAVNRGDYNLNRLAIGKFILIGDHKQLPAVVSQPRDMSRVTEDSLQAIGLTDCRNSLFERLHRLSSLQGTKNIVEMLHRQGRMHPSICEFVNRNYYNGGLDAVPLPHQQEPLAFGTRPDDDRWTAFVGGTRMAFISVQADKAEYYTKIESKQEQTELAQGLPNVGDSSKSNKREAETVARLVHTLCQLHSRSGIPFSPCKQIGIIVPFRAQIAMIRKALAERHIPDTADITIDTVERYQGSQRDIIIFSTTVSRPYQLSILSEPIMTDGREIDRKLNVALTRARKQFFMTGNETLLRNCTAYREFLDFLSKEQILRL
;
A
#
# COMPACT_ATOMS: atom_id res chain seq x y z
N LEU A 1 -11.17 34.66 4.19
CA LEU A 1 -10.45 34.67 2.90
C LEU A 1 -9.19 33.77 2.97
N ARG A 2 -8.22 34.02 3.89
CA ARG A 2 -7.01 33.17 4.00
C ARG A 2 -7.31 31.68 4.20
N SER A 3 -8.27 31.31 5.03
CA SER A 3 -8.65 29.88 5.22
C SER A 3 -9.20 29.26 3.96
N MET A 4 -9.97 29.99 3.16
CA MET A 4 -10.50 29.52 1.89
C MET A 4 -9.40 29.39 0.83
N GLN A 5 -8.49 30.37 0.75
CA GLN A 5 -7.32 30.28 -0.12
C GLN A 5 -6.44 29.09 0.23
N ASN A 6 -6.25 28.82 1.52
CA ASN A 6 -5.51 27.66 1.97
C ASN A 6 -6.23 26.34 1.62
N SER A 7 -7.55 26.27 1.76
CA SER A 7 -8.35 25.10 1.37
C SER A 7 -8.25 24.84 -0.13
N PHE A 8 -8.32 25.88 -0.95
CA PHE A 8 -8.12 25.80 -2.40
C PHE A 8 -6.73 25.25 -2.76
N ARG A 9 -5.69 25.72 -2.09
CA ARG A 9 -4.30 25.25 -2.28
C ARG A 9 -4.09 23.79 -1.86
N ILE A 10 -4.83 23.33 -0.84
CA ILE A 10 -4.72 21.93 -0.36
C ILE A 10 -5.35 20.97 -1.35
N SER A 11 -6.50 21.29 -1.95
CA SER A 11 -7.26 20.41 -2.84
C SER A 11 -7.72 21.12 -4.12
N PRO A 12 -6.80 21.63 -4.93
CA PRO A 12 -7.15 22.46 -6.09
C PRO A 12 -7.98 21.74 -7.14
N LEU A 13 -7.74 20.45 -7.37
CA LEU A 13 -8.53 19.64 -8.32
C LEU A 13 -9.98 19.51 -7.85
N ALA A 14 -10.21 19.12 -6.60
CA ALA A 14 -11.54 18.99 -6.03
C ALA A 14 -12.31 20.31 -6.13
N TRP A 15 -11.68 21.43 -5.78
CA TRP A 15 -12.30 22.76 -5.91
C TRP A 15 -12.64 23.13 -7.34
N SER A 16 -11.81 22.73 -8.32
CA SER A 16 -12.03 23.06 -9.72
C SER A 16 -13.16 22.27 -10.38
N THR A 17 -13.55 21.12 -9.81
CA THR A 17 -14.62 20.25 -10.35
C THR A 17 -15.97 20.49 -9.70
N LEU A 18 -16.05 21.22 -8.58
CA LEU A 18 -17.33 21.53 -7.92
C LEU A 18 -18.15 22.52 -8.76
N PRO A 19 -19.39 22.19 -9.16
CA PRO A 19 -20.21 23.02 -10.05
C PRO A 19 -20.67 24.33 -9.38
N ASP A 20 -20.93 24.31 -8.06
CA ASP A 20 -21.66 25.33 -7.33
C ASP A 20 -20.77 26.36 -6.61
N ILE A 21 -19.53 26.57 -7.09
CA ILE A 21 -18.64 27.60 -6.56
C ILE A 21 -18.87 28.90 -7.32
N ASP A 22 -19.93 29.57 -6.91
CA ASP A 22 -20.34 30.86 -7.40
C ASP A 22 -20.22 31.94 -6.33
N ARG A 23 -20.68 33.17 -6.64
CA ARG A 23 -20.67 34.28 -5.70
C ARG A 23 -21.50 33.99 -4.45
N ASP A 24 -22.60 33.26 -4.61
CA ASP A 24 -23.48 32.89 -3.49
C ASP A 24 -22.81 31.89 -2.55
N PHE A 25 -22.01 30.97 -3.09
CA PHE A 25 -21.19 30.09 -2.25
C PHE A 25 -20.28 30.89 -1.35
N PHE A 26 -19.54 31.89 -1.87
CA PHE A 26 -18.66 32.72 -1.08
C PHE A 26 -19.41 33.57 -0.04
N ASN A 27 -20.57 34.12 -0.40
CA ASN A 27 -21.44 34.86 0.52
C ASN A 27 -21.91 33.96 1.68
N ARG A 28 -22.30 32.72 1.39
CA ARG A 28 -22.68 31.73 2.42
C ARG A 28 -21.50 31.39 3.33
N CYS A 29 -20.30 31.22 2.79
CA CYS A 29 -19.11 30.97 3.61
C CYS A 29 -18.79 32.14 4.53
N GLU A 30 -18.88 33.38 4.04
CA GLU A 30 -18.67 34.58 4.86
C GLU A 30 -19.71 34.68 5.97
N MET A 31 -20.97 34.44 5.66
CA MET A 31 -22.04 34.40 6.66
C MET A 31 -21.80 33.35 7.74
N GLN A 32 -21.43 32.13 7.35
CA GLN A 32 -21.09 31.07 8.32
C GLN A 32 -19.88 31.46 9.19
N PHE A 33 -18.87 32.08 8.61
CA PHE A 33 -17.73 32.58 9.37
C PHE A 33 -18.12 33.62 10.41
N ARG A 34 -19.05 34.56 10.06
CA ARG A 34 -19.59 35.55 11.01
C ARG A 34 -20.36 34.84 12.14
N HIS A 35 -21.17 33.85 11.83
CA HIS A 35 -21.89 33.06 12.85
C HIS A 35 -20.92 32.31 13.78
N ILE A 36 -19.89 31.67 13.22
CA ILE A 36 -18.85 31.02 14.02
C ILE A 36 -18.22 32.01 14.99
N ARG A 37 -17.81 33.17 14.50
CA ARG A 37 -17.19 34.21 15.32
C ARG A 37 -18.11 34.73 16.43
N GLN A 38 -19.39 34.93 16.11
CA GLN A 38 -20.39 35.36 17.08
C GLN A 38 -20.65 34.29 18.14
N THR A 39 -20.80 33.04 17.74
CA THR A 39 -21.04 31.91 18.67
C THR A 39 -19.86 31.72 19.61
N VAL A 40 -18.62 31.71 19.05
CA VAL A 40 -17.41 31.59 19.87
C VAL A 40 -17.29 32.73 20.89
N ARG A 41 -17.62 33.98 20.53
CA ARG A 41 -17.54 35.11 21.44
C ARG A 41 -18.59 35.10 22.52
N ASN A 42 -19.82 34.73 22.18
CA ASN A 42 -20.98 34.91 23.08
C ASN A 42 -21.39 33.59 23.73
N SER A 43 -21.64 32.54 22.90
CA SER A 43 -22.27 31.32 23.38
C SER A 43 -21.27 30.40 24.07
N PHE A 44 -20.00 30.39 23.68
CA PHE A 44 -18.98 29.58 24.34
C PHE A 44 -18.73 30.13 25.77
N SER A 45 -18.58 31.41 25.90
CA SER A 45 -18.44 32.06 27.23
C SER A 45 -19.66 31.81 28.11
N ALA A 46 -20.88 31.90 27.58
CA ALA A 46 -22.10 31.61 28.33
C ALA A 46 -22.19 30.11 28.73
N ALA A 47 -21.68 29.19 27.90
CA ALA A 47 -21.57 27.77 28.23
C ALA A 47 -20.38 27.45 29.14
N GLY A 48 -19.60 28.43 29.56
CA GLY A 48 -18.39 28.24 30.37
C GLY A 48 -17.27 27.49 29.63
N ILE A 49 -17.23 27.58 28.31
CA ILE A 49 -16.19 27.01 27.45
C ILE A 49 -15.11 28.06 27.22
N ASP A 50 -13.96 27.86 27.83
CA ASP A 50 -12.80 28.70 27.60
C ASP A 50 -12.04 28.23 26.38
N ILE A 51 -12.04 29.04 25.32
CA ILE A 51 -11.39 28.72 24.05
C ILE A 51 -9.89 29.10 24.01
N ARG A 52 -9.32 29.48 25.19
CA ARG A 52 -7.87 29.68 25.22
C ARG A 52 -7.18 28.39 24.80
N LYS A 53 -6.04 28.55 24.16
CA LYS A 53 -5.27 27.44 23.58
C LYS A 53 -4.86 26.38 24.62
N THR A 54 -4.82 26.72 25.87
CA THR A 54 -4.46 25.83 26.98
C THR A 54 -5.62 25.01 27.53
N GLU A 55 -6.86 25.38 27.22
CA GLU A 55 -8.05 24.83 27.85
C GLU A 55 -8.89 23.94 26.95
N VAL A 56 -8.58 23.92 25.67
CA VAL A 56 -9.30 23.10 24.69
C VAL A 56 -8.36 22.29 23.79
N GLU A 57 -8.83 21.12 23.39
CA GLU A 57 -8.20 20.23 22.45
C GLU A 57 -9.05 20.17 21.18
N LEU A 58 -8.38 20.15 20.03
CA LEU A 58 -9.02 20.07 18.71
C LEU A 58 -8.76 18.69 18.11
N GLU A 59 -9.81 18.11 17.54
CA GLU A 59 -9.75 16.82 16.84
C GLU A 59 -9.20 15.64 17.71
N PRO A 60 -9.48 15.57 19.04
CA PRO A 60 -9.04 14.46 19.86
C PRO A 60 -9.64 13.15 19.34
N SER A 61 -8.81 12.13 19.21
CA SER A 61 -9.20 10.83 18.69
C SER A 61 -9.12 9.74 19.76
N PHE A 62 -10.10 8.84 19.75
CA PHE A 62 -10.21 7.73 20.70
C PHE A 62 -10.56 6.44 19.98
N LEU A 63 -9.99 5.34 20.43
CA LEU A 63 -10.35 3.98 20.06
C LEU A 63 -11.04 3.33 21.27
N CYS A 64 -12.33 3.06 21.14
CA CYS A 64 -13.13 2.46 22.22
C CYS A 64 -13.35 0.98 21.94
N GLU A 65 -12.55 0.14 22.59
CA GLU A 65 -12.64 -1.32 22.44
C GLU A 65 -13.99 -1.85 22.94
N ALA A 66 -14.45 -1.38 24.10
CA ALA A 66 -15.70 -1.83 24.71
C ALA A 66 -16.92 -1.69 23.78
N LEU A 67 -16.92 -0.67 22.94
CA LEU A 67 -17.99 -0.43 21.97
C LEU A 67 -17.63 -0.91 20.55
N GLY A 68 -16.36 -1.25 20.29
CA GLY A 68 -15.86 -1.51 18.95
C GLY A 68 -16.04 -0.30 18.03
N LEU A 69 -15.76 0.89 18.51
CA LEU A 69 -15.94 2.16 17.82
C LEU A 69 -14.66 2.99 17.88
N GLN A 70 -14.49 3.83 16.88
CA GLN A 70 -13.50 4.88 16.86
C GLN A 70 -14.19 6.22 16.73
N GLY A 71 -13.82 7.20 17.58
CA GLY A 71 -14.39 8.54 17.54
C GLY A 71 -13.31 9.60 17.40
N ARG A 72 -13.67 10.69 16.69
CA ARG A 72 -12.89 11.92 16.63
C ARG A 72 -13.85 13.07 16.86
N MET A 73 -13.59 13.86 17.88
CA MET A 73 -14.42 14.96 18.32
C MET A 73 -13.85 16.26 17.77
N ASP A 74 -14.68 17.24 17.42
CA ASP A 74 -14.16 18.50 16.88
C ASP A 74 -13.47 19.34 17.95
N LEU A 75 -14.06 19.41 19.17
CA LEU A 75 -13.48 20.12 20.30
C LEU A 75 -13.87 19.45 21.64
N LEU A 76 -12.88 19.26 22.49
CA LEU A 76 -13.03 18.76 23.84
C LEU A 76 -12.29 19.69 24.78
N THR A 77 -12.90 20.03 25.95
CA THR A 77 -12.18 20.72 27.02
C THR A 77 -11.15 19.82 27.68
N ARG A 78 -10.08 20.40 28.22
CA ARG A 78 -8.97 19.67 28.81
C ARG A 78 -9.40 18.69 29.92
N ASN A 79 -10.42 19.05 30.70
CA ASN A 79 -10.99 18.18 31.76
C ASN A 79 -11.98 17.19 31.20
N ALA A 80 -12.22 17.16 29.89
CA ALA A 80 -13.24 16.34 29.24
C ALA A 80 -14.65 16.53 29.83
N ASP A 81 -14.97 17.72 30.33
CA ASP A 81 -16.28 18.05 30.89
C ASP A 81 -17.23 18.70 29.86
N LYS A 82 -16.68 19.21 28.73
CA LYS A 82 -17.48 19.82 27.65
C LYS A 82 -16.99 19.36 26.29
N LEU A 83 -17.94 19.00 25.46
CA LEU A 83 -17.76 18.51 24.12
C LEU A 83 -18.54 19.38 23.14
N VAL A 84 -17.91 19.85 22.08
CA VAL A 84 -18.55 20.60 20.99
C VAL A 84 -18.29 19.93 19.67
N GLU A 85 -19.34 19.73 18.89
CA GLU A 85 -19.26 19.21 17.53
C GLU A 85 -19.79 20.22 16.53
N LEU A 86 -19.03 20.52 15.50
CA LEU A 86 -19.33 21.52 14.48
C LEU A 86 -20.02 20.89 13.27
N LYS A 87 -21.11 21.47 12.84
CA LYS A 87 -21.84 21.04 11.63
C LYS A 87 -22.00 22.18 10.64
N SER A 88 -21.60 21.97 9.40
CA SER A 88 -21.78 22.93 8.29
C SER A 88 -23.15 22.86 7.63
N GLY A 89 -23.89 21.78 7.89
CA GLY A 89 -25.22 21.51 7.37
C GLY A 89 -26.34 22.36 8.00
N LYS A 90 -27.60 22.05 7.63
CA LYS A 90 -28.80 22.61 8.26
C LYS A 90 -29.19 21.79 9.49
N ALA A 91 -29.74 22.46 10.50
CA ALA A 91 -30.54 21.85 11.55
C ALA A 91 -31.96 21.57 11.02
N ASP A 92 -32.77 20.83 11.77
CA ASP A 92 -34.18 20.69 11.48
C ASP A 92 -34.89 22.01 11.79
N GLU A 93 -35.79 22.45 10.89
CA GLU A 93 -36.39 23.78 10.98
C GLU A 93 -37.84 23.74 11.48
N TYR A 94 -38.49 22.60 11.46
CA TYR A 94 -39.91 22.46 11.80
C TYR A 94 -40.11 21.46 12.96
N PRO A 95 -41.03 21.74 13.92
CA PRO A 95 -41.78 22.97 14.12
C PRO A 95 -40.96 24.15 14.67
N TYR A 96 -39.82 23.87 15.18
CA TYR A 96 -38.79 24.84 15.63
C TYR A 96 -37.39 24.30 15.34
N ARG A 97 -36.42 25.19 15.22
CA ARG A 97 -35.06 24.79 14.90
C ARG A 97 -34.47 23.92 16.01
N SER A 98 -34.10 22.72 15.63
CA SER A 98 -33.54 21.72 16.55
C SER A 98 -32.41 20.92 15.89
N PRO A 99 -31.46 20.38 16.68
CA PRO A 99 -30.46 19.47 16.18
C PRO A 99 -31.08 18.21 15.56
N LYS A 100 -30.51 17.76 14.45
CA LYS A 100 -30.89 16.53 13.78
C LYS A 100 -30.59 15.31 14.65
N ASP A 101 -31.41 14.28 14.52
CA ASP A 101 -31.28 13.06 15.33
C ASP A 101 -29.97 12.35 15.12
N GLU A 102 -29.47 12.25 13.87
CA GLU A 102 -28.17 11.63 13.60
C GLU A 102 -27.01 12.36 14.29
N HIS A 103 -27.06 13.70 14.41
CA HIS A 103 -26.05 14.47 15.10
C HIS A 103 -26.15 14.32 16.63
N ARG A 104 -27.38 14.21 17.15
CA ARG A 104 -27.63 13.92 18.56
C ARG A 104 -27.09 12.54 18.96
N LEU A 105 -27.33 11.53 18.11
CA LEU A 105 -26.81 10.18 18.29
C LEU A 105 -25.28 10.15 18.30
N GLN A 106 -24.63 10.92 17.42
CA GLN A 106 -23.18 11.07 17.41
C GLN A 106 -22.66 11.61 18.74
N MET A 107 -23.33 12.64 19.29
CA MET A 107 -22.96 13.19 20.61
C MET A 107 -23.11 12.17 21.74
N ALA A 108 -24.18 11.34 21.70
CA ALA A 108 -24.36 10.26 22.66
C ALA A 108 -23.21 9.23 22.59
N LEU A 109 -22.79 8.83 21.39
CA LEU A 109 -21.66 7.93 21.20
C LEU A 109 -20.34 8.52 21.72
N TYR A 110 -20.12 9.79 21.54
CA TYR A 110 -18.94 10.47 22.09
C TYR A 110 -18.94 10.46 23.63
N LYS A 111 -20.08 10.68 24.26
CA LYS A 111 -20.18 10.55 25.73
C LYS A 111 -19.91 9.12 26.21
N GLU A 112 -20.37 8.10 25.47
CA GLU A 112 -20.02 6.70 25.78
C GLU A 112 -18.52 6.43 25.59
N ILE A 113 -17.90 6.94 24.54
CA ILE A 113 -16.45 6.83 24.32
C ILE A 113 -15.69 7.47 25.49
N LEU A 114 -16.07 8.67 25.91
CA LEU A 114 -15.44 9.33 27.08
C LEU A 114 -15.65 8.55 28.38
N TYR A 115 -16.81 7.90 28.51
CA TYR A 115 -17.05 7.04 29.68
C TYR A 115 -16.12 5.83 29.71
N TYR A 116 -16.01 5.08 28.62
CA TYR A 116 -15.19 3.86 28.58
C TYR A 116 -13.68 4.13 28.52
N ASN A 117 -13.26 5.20 27.85
CA ASN A 117 -11.84 5.51 27.66
C ASN A 117 -11.25 6.35 28.81
N LEU A 118 -12.02 7.29 29.36
CA LEU A 118 -11.54 8.26 30.34
C LEU A 118 -12.29 8.23 31.67
N ASP A 119 -13.16 7.23 31.90
CA ASP A 119 -14.02 7.09 33.09
C ASP A 119 -14.84 8.37 33.40
N ARG A 120 -15.29 9.08 32.35
CA ARG A 120 -16.14 10.26 32.47
C ARG A 120 -17.60 9.90 32.48
N ARG A 121 -18.30 10.05 33.60
CA ARG A 121 -19.73 9.77 33.69
C ARG A 121 -20.52 10.74 32.81
N HIS A 122 -21.64 10.28 32.24
CA HIS A 122 -22.48 11.07 31.35
C HIS A 122 -22.92 12.40 31.92
N GLU A 123 -23.22 12.46 33.21
CA GLU A 123 -23.68 13.66 33.93
C GLU A 123 -22.54 14.69 34.06
N GLN A 124 -21.30 14.26 33.98
CA GLN A 124 -20.11 15.12 34.06
C GLN A 124 -19.74 15.78 32.74
N VAL A 125 -20.32 15.29 31.62
CA VAL A 125 -19.99 15.76 30.26
C VAL A 125 -21.18 16.53 29.67
N GLN A 126 -21.02 17.83 29.51
CA GLN A 126 -21.97 18.65 28.77
C GLN A 126 -21.63 18.60 27.26
N SER A 127 -22.61 18.33 26.42
CA SER A 127 -22.40 18.22 24.97
C SER A 127 -23.19 19.25 24.20
N TYR A 128 -22.55 19.82 23.20
CA TYR A 128 -23.07 20.91 22.39
C TYR A 128 -22.90 20.62 20.90
N LEU A 129 -23.98 20.88 20.14
CA LEU A 129 -23.93 20.93 18.67
C LEU A 129 -23.84 22.39 18.24
N PHE A 130 -22.93 22.66 17.31
CA PHE A 130 -22.73 23.95 16.73
C PHE A 130 -22.95 23.90 15.22
N TYR A 131 -24.05 24.49 14.76
CA TYR A 131 -24.31 24.61 13.32
C TYR A 131 -23.77 25.95 12.82
N SER A 132 -22.77 25.95 11.96
CA SER A 132 -22.17 27.21 11.44
C SER A 132 -23.13 28.08 10.63
N ARG A 133 -24.23 27.51 10.16
CA ARG A 133 -25.30 28.27 9.47
C ARG A 133 -26.10 29.18 10.38
N TYR A 134 -26.03 28.97 11.68
CA TYR A 134 -26.81 29.71 12.66
C TYR A 134 -25.93 30.15 13.83
N PRO A 135 -26.15 31.32 14.41
CA PRO A 135 -25.45 31.67 15.63
C PRO A 135 -25.99 30.87 16.84
N GLY A 136 -25.11 30.47 17.74
CA GLY A 136 -25.46 29.81 19.00
C GLY A 136 -25.02 28.36 19.09
N LEU A 137 -25.10 27.83 20.31
CA LEU A 137 -24.86 26.45 20.68
C LEU A 137 -26.19 25.77 21.02
N TYR A 138 -26.34 24.51 20.64
CA TYR A 138 -27.46 23.67 21.02
C TYR A 138 -26.96 22.67 22.06
N ALA A 139 -27.37 22.81 23.31
CA ALA A 139 -27.13 21.80 24.31
C ALA A 139 -27.87 20.52 23.92
N VAL A 140 -27.17 19.40 24.00
CA VAL A 140 -27.68 18.10 23.60
C VAL A 140 -27.59 17.13 24.75
N ASP A 141 -28.75 16.62 25.14
CA ASP A 141 -28.84 15.44 25.98
C ASP A 141 -29.63 14.35 25.25
N VAL A 142 -29.12 13.14 25.29
CA VAL A 142 -29.68 12.02 24.55
C VAL A 142 -29.97 10.87 25.50
N PRO A 143 -31.23 10.38 25.52
CA PRO A 143 -31.59 9.25 26.35
C PRO A 143 -30.77 8.00 26.00
N ARG A 144 -30.41 7.20 27.00
CA ARG A 144 -29.67 5.93 26.81
C ARG A 144 -30.37 4.92 25.89
N SER A 145 -31.68 5.02 25.68
CA SER A 145 -32.43 4.20 24.74
C SER A 145 -31.93 4.36 23.29
N HIS A 146 -31.47 5.57 22.92
CA HIS A 146 -30.92 5.84 21.60
C HIS A 146 -29.58 5.13 21.37
N ILE A 147 -28.78 4.99 22.41
CA ILE A 147 -27.48 4.26 22.33
C ILE A 147 -27.74 2.80 21.97
N ARG A 148 -28.76 2.15 22.54
CA ARG A 148 -29.13 0.76 22.17
C ARG A 148 -29.46 0.65 20.69
N ARG A 149 -30.17 1.64 20.13
CA ARG A 149 -30.50 1.67 18.69
C ARG A 149 -29.24 1.76 17.84
N VAL A 150 -28.26 2.59 18.21
CA VAL A 150 -27.00 2.72 17.49
C VAL A 150 -26.16 1.47 17.61
N MET A 151 -26.11 0.83 18.78
CA MET A 151 -25.42 -0.46 18.95
C MET A 151 -26.09 -1.56 18.12
N ALA A 152 -27.41 -1.59 18.01
CA ALA A 152 -28.11 -2.50 17.11
C ALA A 152 -27.74 -2.26 15.64
N LEU A 153 -27.63 -1.00 15.21
CA LEU A 153 -27.16 -0.65 13.87
C LEU A 153 -25.72 -1.12 13.63
N ARG A 154 -24.78 -0.87 14.58
CA ARG A 154 -23.42 -1.40 14.50
C ARG A 154 -23.40 -2.92 14.33
N ASN A 155 -24.18 -3.64 15.14
CA ASN A 155 -24.28 -5.09 15.06
C ASN A 155 -24.85 -5.56 13.72
N ALA A 156 -25.82 -4.83 13.16
CA ALA A 156 -26.36 -5.12 11.84
C ALA A 156 -25.29 -4.93 10.73
N ILE A 157 -24.45 -3.88 10.82
CA ILE A 157 -23.33 -3.67 9.91
C ILE A 157 -22.34 -4.83 10.00
N LEU A 158 -21.92 -5.23 11.20
CA LEU A 158 -21.00 -6.35 11.41
C LEU A 158 -21.61 -7.67 10.89
N HIS A 159 -22.93 -7.86 11.04
CA HIS A 159 -23.61 -9.03 10.48
C HIS A 159 -23.55 -9.04 8.95
N ILE A 160 -23.76 -7.90 8.29
CA ILE A 160 -23.62 -7.78 6.83
C ILE A 160 -22.18 -8.08 6.40
N GLU A 161 -21.17 -7.51 7.06
CA GLU A 161 -19.75 -7.81 6.80
C GLU A 161 -19.43 -9.31 6.97
N HIS A 162 -20.00 -9.96 7.99
CA HIS A 162 -19.87 -11.39 8.20
C HIS A 162 -20.48 -12.21 7.06
N ARG A 163 -21.70 -11.87 6.63
CA ARG A 163 -22.37 -12.51 5.48
C ARG A 163 -21.56 -12.35 4.18
N LEU A 164 -21.02 -11.15 3.92
CA LEU A 164 -20.15 -10.91 2.76
C LEU A 164 -18.93 -11.84 2.75
N ARG A 165 -18.26 -12.00 3.89
CA ARG A 165 -17.10 -12.90 4.02
C ARG A 165 -17.44 -14.37 3.80
N ARG A 166 -18.66 -14.78 4.11
CA ARG A 166 -19.17 -16.13 3.86
C ARG A 166 -19.57 -16.39 2.42
N GLY A 167 -19.56 -15.37 1.57
CA GLY A 167 -19.93 -15.49 0.17
C GLY A 167 -21.44 -15.27 -0.11
N GLU A 168 -22.18 -14.73 0.85
CA GLU A 168 -23.62 -14.50 0.73
C GLU A 168 -23.96 -13.19 -0.01
N SER A 169 -23.02 -12.64 -0.76
CA SER A 169 -23.17 -11.34 -1.45
C SER A 169 -24.36 -11.31 -2.44
N ARG A 170 -24.68 -12.45 -3.10
CA ARG A 170 -25.86 -12.53 -3.99
C ARG A 170 -27.17 -12.33 -3.23
N ALA A 171 -27.30 -13.02 -2.09
CA ALA A 171 -28.48 -12.87 -1.25
C ALA A 171 -28.60 -11.46 -0.70
N LEU A 172 -27.50 -10.91 -0.19
CA LEU A 172 -27.48 -9.53 0.33
C LEU A 172 -27.89 -8.49 -0.71
N ILE A 173 -27.38 -8.58 -1.94
CA ILE A 173 -27.75 -7.65 -3.01
C ILE A 173 -29.19 -7.86 -3.44
N GLY A 174 -29.67 -9.11 -3.51
CA GLY A 174 -31.07 -9.42 -3.78
C GLY A 174 -32.04 -8.83 -2.75
N GLU A 175 -31.59 -8.69 -1.50
CA GLU A 175 -32.33 -8.05 -0.42
C GLU A 175 -32.39 -6.51 -0.50
N LEU A 176 -31.50 -5.86 -1.27
CA LEU A 176 -31.48 -4.40 -1.45
C LEU A 176 -32.54 -3.99 -2.48
N THR A 177 -33.77 -3.76 -2.03
CA THR A 177 -34.88 -3.29 -2.89
C THR A 177 -35.23 -1.84 -2.58
N GLU A 178 -35.96 -1.21 -3.51
CA GLU A 178 -36.52 0.15 -3.31
C GLU A 178 -37.36 0.22 -2.04
N GLU A 179 -38.23 -0.75 -1.83
CA GLU A 179 -39.15 -0.81 -0.67
C GLU A 179 -38.35 -0.94 0.64
N ARG A 180 -37.31 -1.74 0.65
CA ARG A 180 -36.50 -1.94 1.86
C ARG A 180 -35.66 -0.72 2.20
N LEU A 181 -35.19 0.02 1.20
CA LEU A 181 -34.40 1.24 1.40
C LEU A 181 -35.27 2.46 1.69
N ASN A 182 -36.52 2.48 1.21
CA ASN A 182 -37.49 3.51 1.51
C ASN A 182 -38.25 3.17 2.80
N VAL A 183 -37.54 3.13 3.92
CA VAL A 183 -38.06 2.69 5.23
C VAL A 183 -39.31 3.49 5.67
N ASP A 184 -39.37 4.77 5.32
CA ASP A 184 -40.46 5.67 5.68
C ASP A 184 -41.68 5.54 4.73
N GLY A 185 -41.58 4.69 3.71
CA GLY A 185 -42.65 4.52 2.70
C GLY A 185 -43.01 5.81 1.95
N ARG A 186 -42.01 6.67 1.74
CA ARG A 186 -42.22 7.98 1.11
C ARG A 186 -42.65 7.82 -0.34
N GLY A 187 -43.66 8.59 -0.74
CA GLY A 187 -44.12 8.73 -2.11
C GLY A 187 -44.29 10.19 -2.54
N ASP A 188 -43.82 11.12 -1.72
CA ASP A 188 -43.93 12.55 -1.96
C ASP A 188 -43.07 13.04 -3.14
N ARG A 189 -43.24 14.30 -3.53
CA ARG A 189 -42.51 14.92 -4.63
C ARG A 189 -41.01 14.98 -4.38
N LEU A 190 -40.56 15.12 -3.11
CA LEU A 190 -39.15 15.16 -2.73
C LEU A 190 -38.52 13.79 -2.95
N TYR A 191 -39.14 12.74 -2.50
CA TYR A 191 -38.69 11.37 -2.73
C TYR A 191 -38.60 11.05 -4.21
N THR A 192 -39.65 11.24 -4.95
CA THR A 192 -39.75 10.86 -6.36
C THR A 192 -38.75 11.63 -7.23
N ARG A 193 -38.56 12.92 -6.93
CA ARG A 193 -37.65 13.78 -7.75
C ARG A 193 -36.18 13.72 -7.38
N TYR A 194 -35.86 13.46 -6.12
CA TYR A 194 -34.47 13.60 -5.65
C TYR A 194 -33.89 12.34 -4.98
N LEU A 195 -34.67 11.64 -4.17
CA LEU A 195 -34.15 10.49 -3.42
C LEU A 195 -34.19 9.20 -4.24
N ARG A 196 -35.35 8.90 -4.86
CA ARG A 196 -35.51 7.71 -5.68
C ARG A 196 -34.51 7.62 -6.85
N PRO A 197 -34.25 8.67 -7.65
CA PRO A 197 -33.28 8.60 -8.73
C PRO A 197 -31.89 8.20 -8.23
N ARG A 198 -31.40 8.82 -7.15
CA ARG A 198 -30.10 8.48 -6.55
C ARG A 198 -30.03 7.04 -6.05
N MET A 199 -31.09 6.55 -5.48
CA MET A 199 -31.18 5.15 -5.05
C MET A 199 -31.15 4.21 -6.26
N MET A 200 -31.89 4.53 -7.32
CA MET A 200 -31.89 3.74 -8.55
C MET A 200 -30.58 3.77 -9.31
N GLU A 201 -29.76 4.83 -9.21
CA GLU A 201 -28.38 4.87 -9.72
C GLU A 201 -27.51 3.77 -9.12
N ILE A 202 -27.81 3.33 -7.90
CA ILE A 202 -27.10 2.25 -7.23
C ILE A 202 -27.76 0.89 -7.50
N LEU A 203 -29.07 0.80 -7.34
CA LEU A 203 -29.81 -0.46 -7.45
C LEU A 203 -29.84 -1.01 -8.88
N THR A 204 -30.00 -0.14 -9.88
CA THR A 204 -30.12 -0.58 -11.27
C THR A 204 -28.87 -1.34 -11.76
N PRO A 205 -27.63 -0.86 -11.57
CA PRO A 205 -26.44 -1.61 -11.94
C PRO A 205 -26.30 -2.92 -11.15
N LEU A 206 -26.59 -2.91 -9.85
CA LEU A 206 -26.47 -4.09 -8.98
C LEU A 206 -27.42 -5.21 -9.38
N HIS A 207 -28.66 -4.88 -9.72
CA HIS A 207 -29.66 -5.85 -10.16
C HIS A 207 -29.58 -6.20 -11.64
N GLY A 208 -28.89 -5.36 -12.42
CA GLY A 208 -28.66 -5.55 -13.85
C GLY A 208 -27.61 -6.61 -14.22
N MET A 209 -26.74 -6.98 -13.27
CA MET A 209 -25.66 -7.95 -13.52
C MET A 209 -26.15 -9.31 -14.01
N ARG A 210 -25.45 -9.91 -14.99
CA ARG A 210 -25.76 -11.25 -15.51
C ARG A 210 -24.48 -12.01 -15.86
N GLY A 211 -24.54 -13.35 -15.82
CA GLY A 211 -23.47 -14.23 -16.25
C GLY A 211 -22.12 -13.94 -15.58
N ALA A 212 -21.06 -13.93 -16.37
CA ALA A 212 -19.69 -13.69 -15.87
C ALA A 212 -19.51 -12.35 -15.14
N GLU A 213 -20.26 -11.30 -15.50
CA GLU A 213 -20.24 -10.01 -14.80
C GLU A 213 -20.70 -10.16 -13.34
N ALA A 214 -21.81 -10.87 -13.13
CA ALA A 214 -22.33 -11.13 -11.80
C ALA A 214 -21.39 -12.03 -10.98
N ASP A 215 -20.88 -13.09 -11.59
CA ASP A 215 -19.94 -14.01 -10.92
C ASP A 215 -18.67 -13.26 -10.50
N TYR A 216 -18.11 -12.45 -11.39
CA TYR A 216 -16.94 -11.63 -11.16
C TYR A 216 -17.16 -10.66 -9.99
N PHE A 217 -18.25 -9.89 -10.03
CA PHE A 217 -18.57 -8.92 -8.99
C PHE A 217 -18.71 -9.59 -7.62
N HIS A 218 -19.51 -10.65 -7.52
CA HIS A 218 -19.74 -11.34 -6.26
C HIS A 218 -18.51 -12.03 -5.71
N ARG A 219 -17.69 -12.59 -6.59
CA ARG A 219 -16.44 -13.27 -6.20
C ARG A 219 -15.43 -12.28 -5.62
N PHE A 220 -15.17 -11.16 -6.32
CA PHE A 220 -14.26 -10.13 -5.84
C PHE A 220 -14.81 -9.35 -4.65
N LEU A 221 -16.12 -9.15 -4.54
CA LEU A 221 -16.74 -8.55 -3.36
C LEU A 221 -16.46 -9.39 -2.11
N THR A 222 -16.65 -10.70 -2.19
CA THR A 222 -16.35 -11.63 -1.10
C THR A 222 -14.84 -11.67 -0.79
N PHE A 223 -14.01 -11.70 -1.82
CA PHE A 223 -12.56 -11.68 -1.68
C PHE A 223 -12.09 -10.41 -0.96
N THR A 224 -12.56 -9.25 -1.38
CA THR A 224 -12.22 -7.95 -0.76
C THR A 224 -12.66 -7.88 0.70
N ALA A 225 -13.88 -8.36 1.01
CA ALA A 225 -14.38 -8.39 2.38
C ALA A 225 -13.54 -9.29 3.30
N ARG A 226 -13.04 -10.42 2.80
CA ARG A 226 -12.12 -11.30 3.54
C ARG A 226 -10.77 -10.64 3.77
N GLU A 227 -10.19 -10.00 2.76
CA GLU A 227 -8.91 -9.29 2.90
C GLU A 227 -9.03 -8.13 3.90
N GLN A 228 -10.09 -7.33 3.82
CA GLN A 228 -10.34 -6.24 4.77
C GLN A 228 -10.47 -6.74 6.20
N PHE A 229 -11.20 -7.83 6.38
CA PHE A 229 -11.33 -8.45 7.70
C PHE A 229 -9.98 -8.93 8.25
N ARG A 230 -9.18 -9.61 7.43
CA ARG A 230 -7.84 -10.06 7.86
C ARG A 230 -6.89 -8.91 8.17
N ALA A 231 -6.96 -7.83 7.43
CA ALA A 231 -6.18 -6.63 7.73
C ALA A 231 -6.60 -5.99 9.08
N LYS A 232 -7.88 -6.08 9.44
CA LYS A 232 -8.40 -5.57 10.72
C LYS A 232 -8.13 -6.52 11.88
N VAL A 233 -8.48 -7.80 11.71
CA VAL A 233 -8.52 -8.78 12.80
C VAL A 233 -7.28 -9.69 12.81
N GLY A 234 -6.60 -9.84 11.67
CA GLY A 234 -5.47 -10.75 11.53
C GLY A 234 -5.89 -12.18 11.25
N ASP A 235 -5.04 -13.13 11.58
CA ASP A 235 -5.33 -14.56 11.49
C ASP A 235 -5.88 -15.06 12.83
N ASP A 236 -7.15 -15.36 12.88
CA ASP A 236 -7.87 -15.86 14.06
C ASP A 236 -7.39 -17.26 14.53
N ARG A 237 -6.53 -17.92 13.75
CA ARG A 237 -5.91 -19.23 14.06
C ARG A 237 -4.48 -19.11 14.58
N ALA A 238 -3.89 -17.93 14.58
CA ALA A 238 -2.53 -17.69 15.00
C ALA A 238 -2.46 -17.22 16.46
N ASP A 239 -1.40 -17.58 17.18
CA ASP A 239 -1.15 -17.14 18.57
C ASP A 239 -0.96 -15.62 18.68
N SER A 240 -0.49 -14.99 17.59
CA SER A 240 -0.49 -13.55 17.40
C SER A 240 -1.28 -13.25 16.11
N PRO A 241 -2.48 -12.67 16.23
CA PRO A 241 -3.38 -12.53 15.09
C PRO A 241 -2.78 -11.69 13.95
N GLY A 242 -1.85 -10.78 14.25
CA GLY A 242 -1.43 -9.76 13.29
C GLY A 242 -2.58 -8.80 13.01
N GLY A 243 -2.43 -7.92 12.05
CA GLY A 243 -3.48 -6.95 11.71
C GLY A 243 -3.65 -5.85 12.76
N PHE A 244 -4.67 -5.02 12.57
CA PHE A 244 -4.89 -3.88 13.46
C PHE A 244 -5.35 -4.27 14.86
N SER A 245 -5.99 -5.43 15.01
CA SER A 245 -6.45 -5.93 16.32
C SER A 245 -5.30 -6.22 17.29
N GLU A 246 -4.09 -6.44 16.83
CA GLU A 246 -2.89 -6.59 17.67
C GLU A 246 -2.75 -5.42 18.64
N THR A 247 -3.21 -4.23 18.23
CA THR A 247 -3.16 -3.00 19.04
C THR A 247 -3.86 -3.13 20.38
N TRP A 248 -4.91 -3.93 20.50
CA TRP A 248 -5.65 -4.15 21.77
C TRP A 248 -5.74 -5.58 22.24
N CYS A 249 -5.50 -6.57 21.36
CA CYS A 249 -5.55 -8.00 21.73
C CYS A 249 -4.23 -8.55 22.25
N CYS A 250 -3.08 -7.92 21.90
CA CYS A 250 -1.76 -8.40 22.28
C CYS A 250 -1.17 -7.57 23.42
N ASP A 251 -0.39 -8.22 24.28
CA ASP A 251 0.39 -7.54 25.31
C ASP A 251 1.59 -6.77 24.73
N THR A 252 2.18 -5.92 25.53
CA THR A 252 3.30 -5.06 25.12
C THR A 252 4.53 -5.86 24.69
N LEU A 253 4.82 -6.99 25.37
CA LEU A 253 5.97 -7.83 25.05
C LEU A 253 5.82 -8.46 23.66
N THR A 254 4.66 -9.02 23.37
CA THR A 254 4.34 -9.57 22.04
C THR A 254 4.45 -8.51 20.95
N LYS A 255 3.91 -7.30 21.19
CA LYS A 255 4.03 -6.18 20.24
C LYS A 255 5.49 -5.75 20.03
N GLN A 256 6.31 -5.74 21.09
CA GLN A 256 7.74 -5.43 21.00
C GLN A 256 8.48 -6.51 20.20
N GLN A 257 8.22 -7.79 20.47
CA GLN A 257 8.81 -8.90 19.71
C GLN A 257 8.47 -8.84 18.22
N ASN A 258 7.25 -8.38 17.88
CA ASN A 258 6.81 -8.16 16.50
C ASN A 258 7.35 -6.84 15.92
N GLY A 259 7.97 -5.98 16.72
CA GLY A 259 8.44 -4.65 16.31
C GLY A 259 7.30 -3.66 16.04
N ASN A 260 6.09 -3.92 16.54
CA ASN A 260 4.88 -3.15 16.27
C ASN A 260 4.55 -2.11 17.36
N ILE A 261 5.42 -1.91 18.32
CA ILE A 261 5.30 -0.84 19.30
C ILE A 261 6.67 -0.26 19.65
N LEU A 262 6.73 1.06 19.75
CA LEU A 262 7.83 1.80 20.36
C LEU A 262 7.33 2.41 21.66
N THR A 263 8.04 2.24 22.77
CA THR A 263 7.65 2.73 24.10
C THR A 263 8.76 3.55 24.72
N GLY A 264 8.45 4.34 25.75
CA GLY A 264 9.44 5.14 26.49
C GLY A 264 9.94 6.36 25.72
N LEU A 265 9.17 6.84 24.75
CA LEU A 265 9.55 7.95 23.88
C LEU A 265 9.39 9.30 24.62
N LYS A 266 10.40 10.17 24.54
CA LYS A 266 10.30 11.56 25.02
C LYS A 266 9.96 12.47 23.86
N LEU A 267 8.95 13.33 24.04
CA LEU A 267 8.35 14.13 22.99
C LEU A 267 8.67 15.61 23.14
N HIS A 268 9.04 16.25 22.02
CA HIS A 268 9.19 17.70 21.90
C HIS A 268 8.32 18.21 20.76
N PRO A 269 7.30 19.07 21.08
CA PRO A 269 6.44 19.66 20.04
C PRO A 269 7.21 20.67 19.18
N VAL A 270 6.98 20.62 17.86
CA VAL A 270 7.59 21.55 16.89
C VAL A 270 6.49 22.41 16.29
N PRO A 271 6.39 23.70 16.66
CA PRO A 271 5.39 24.61 16.13
C PRO A 271 5.73 25.08 14.71
N ASP A 272 4.69 25.46 13.94
CA ASP A 272 4.83 26.21 12.70
C ASP A 272 4.98 27.73 12.95
N GLU A 273 5.11 28.52 11.89
CA GLU A 273 5.25 29.99 11.95
C GLU A 273 4.05 30.68 12.65
N GLU A 274 2.88 30.04 12.67
CA GLU A 274 1.68 30.55 13.35
C GLU A 274 1.58 30.06 14.82
N GLY A 275 2.57 29.30 15.29
CA GLY A 275 2.63 28.72 16.63
C GLY A 275 1.71 27.51 16.81
N ALA A 276 1.22 26.90 15.73
CA ALA A 276 0.50 25.63 15.79
C ALA A 276 1.48 24.47 15.70
N ILE A 277 1.29 23.44 16.53
CA ILE A 277 2.10 22.25 16.54
C ILE A 277 1.68 21.38 15.34
N VAL A 278 2.64 21.16 14.46
CA VAL A 278 2.47 20.39 13.21
C VAL A 278 3.32 19.13 13.23
N ARG A 279 4.45 19.19 13.93
CA ARG A 279 5.42 18.09 14.04
C ARG A 279 5.74 17.81 15.48
N LEU A 280 6.16 16.57 15.71
CA LEU A 280 6.57 16.07 17.00
C LEU A 280 7.92 15.40 16.84
N ASP A 281 8.90 15.87 17.58
CA ASP A 281 10.24 15.30 17.63
C ASP A 281 10.34 14.36 18.81
N LEU A 282 10.58 13.08 18.55
CA LEU A 282 10.60 12.03 19.53
C LEU A 282 12.02 11.50 19.70
N LYS A 283 12.53 11.55 20.94
CA LYS A 283 13.75 10.86 21.31
C LYS A 283 13.41 9.43 21.70
N LEU A 284 14.07 8.46 21.04
CA LEU A 284 13.92 7.04 21.31
C LEU A 284 14.90 6.65 22.45
N PRO A 285 14.48 5.76 23.36
CA PRO A 285 15.41 5.16 24.31
C PRO A 285 16.32 4.17 23.59
N GLU A 286 17.42 3.79 24.25
CA GLU A 286 18.23 2.67 23.78
C GLU A 286 17.44 1.37 23.94
N TYR A 287 17.02 0.79 22.83
CA TYR A 287 16.42 -0.53 22.80
C TYR A 287 17.53 -1.58 22.75
N GLY A 288 17.26 -2.78 23.28
CA GLY A 288 18.20 -3.89 23.18
C GLY A 288 18.58 -4.21 21.72
N GLU A 289 19.78 -4.74 21.51
CA GLU A 289 20.32 -5.05 20.18
C GLU A 289 19.40 -5.96 19.34
N ASP A 290 18.53 -6.74 19.97
CA ASP A 290 17.62 -7.66 19.30
C ASP A 290 16.30 -7.00 18.89
N PHE A 291 16.07 -5.72 19.24
CA PHE A 291 14.82 -5.01 18.93
C PHE A 291 14.88 -4.32 17.55
N LEU A 292 14.03 -4.76 16.65
CA LEU A 292 13.87 -4.15 15.32
C LEU A 292 12.47 -3.58 15.12
N PRO A 293 12.33 -2.26 15.13
CA PRO A 293 11.04 -1.62 14.90
C PRO A 293 10.54 -1.85 13.48
N ASN A 294 9.22 -2.10 13.38
CA ASN A 294 8.53 -2.28 12.11
C ASN A 294 7.99 -0.97 11.54
N PHE A 295 8.71 0.14 11.73
CA PHE A 295 8.29 1.47 11.33
C PHE A 295 9.19 2.04 10.24
N ARG A 296 8.61 2.87 9.36
CA ARG A 296 9.28 3.50 8.24
C ARG A 296 8.81 4.92 8.00
N GLN A 297 9.64 5.67 7.31
CA GLN A 297 9.22 6.93 6.71
C GLN A 297 7.98 6.73 5.83
N GLY A 298 6.96 7.56 6.04
CA GLY A 298 5.69 7.52 5.33
C GLY A 298 4.60 6.66 5.98
N ASP A 299 4.93 5.84 6.99
CA ASP A 299 3.94 5.04 7.71
C ASP A 299 3.02 5.92 8.56
N MET A 300 1.73 5.56 8.55
CA MET A 300 0.77 6.11 9.51
C MET A 300 0.86 5.40 10.83
N VAL A 301 0.89 6.18 11.90
CA VAL A 301 1.02 5.69 13.27
C VAL A 301 0.05 6.39 14.22
N MET A 302 -0.21 5.75 15.34
CA MET A 302 -0.93 6.28 16.49
C MET A 302 0.08 6.57 17.60
N LEU A 303 0.12 7.82 18.05
CA LEU A 303 0.92 8.28 19.17
C LEU A 303 0.01 8.51 20.37
N TYR A 304 0.35 7.99 21.53
CA TYR A 304 -0.40 8.21 22.76
C TYR A 304 0.53 8.26 23.99
N GLU A 305 0.05 8.89 25.07
CA GLU A 305 0.76 8.97 26.32
C GLU A 305 0.77 7.60 27.03
N ARG A 306 1.96 7.14 27.48
CA ARG A 306 2.14 5.85 28.12
C ARG A 306 3.14 5.97 29.28
N ASN A 307 2.62 6.28 30.46
CA ASN A 307 3.40 6.43 31.69
C ASN A 307 3.40 5.15 32.54
N HIS A 308 2.40 4.27 32.37
CA HIS A 308 2.22 3.03 33.12
C HIS A 308 2.08 1.84 32.16
N GLU A 309 2.35 0.63 32.68
CA GLU A 309 2.20 -0.60 31.85
C GLU A 309 0.77 -0.82 31.35
N GLY A 310 -0.24 -0.42 32.12
CA GLY A 310 -1.64 -0.51 31.73
C GLY A 310 -2.11 0.52 30.71
N ASP A 311 -1.29 1.52 30.40
CA ASP A 311 -1.64 2.55 29.43
C ASP A 311 -1.51 1.99 28.00
N ASN A 312 -2.57 2.15 27.22
CA ASN A 312 -2.64 1.69 25.83
C ASN A 312 -3.55 2.60 25.00
N VAL A 313 -3.62 2.38 23.70
CA VAL A 313 -4.40 3.21 22.77
C VAL A 313 -5.91 3.17 23.02
N THR A 314 -6.42 2.15 23.74
CA THR A 314 -7.86 2.01 24.03
C THR A 314 -8.30 2.70 25.32
N ASN A 315 -7.37 3.16 26.17
CA ASN A 315 -7.69 3.92 27.38
C ASN A 315 -7.04 5.30 27.43
N LYS A 316 -6.44 5.73 26.31
CA LYS A 316 -5.84 7.06 26.14
C LYS A 316 -6.38 7.73 24.88
N GLN A 317 -6.28 9.04 24.86
CA GLN A 317 -6.36 9.80 23.61
C GLN A 317 -5.14 9.48 22.76
N PHE A 318 -5.33 9.34 21.45
CA PHE A 318 -4.23 9.16 20.53
C PHE A 318 -4.21 10.24 19.44
N PHE A 319 -3.02 10.48 18.92
CA PHE A 319 -2.77 11.37 17.81
C PHE A 319 -2.42 10.55 16.56
N ARG A 320 -3.13 10.81 15.47
CA ARG A 320 -2.78 10.25 14.17
C ARG A 320 -1.60 11.01 13.59
N CYS A 321 -0.54 10.30 13.27
CA CYS A 321 0.69 10.86 12.75
C CYS A 321 1.16 10.10 11.52
N THR A 322 2.05 10.75 10.76
CA THR A 322 2.84 10.11 9.70
C THR A 322 4.31 10.27 10.07
N ILE A 323 5.09 9.21 9.93
CA ILE A 323 6.54 9.26 10.16
C ILE A 323 7.19 10.07 9.04
N GLU A 324 7.77 11.23 9.37
CA GLU A 324 8.56 12.04 8.43
C GLU A 324 10.01 11.56 8.35
N GLU A 325 10.60 11.21 9.51
CA GLU A 325 11.97 10.69 9.61
C GLU A 325 12.05 9.66 10.72
N ILE A 326 12.88 8.66 10.55
CA ILE A 326 13.18 7.66 11.57
C ILE A 326 14.67 7.31 11.55
N HIS A 327 15.31 7.43 12.71
CA HIS A 327 16.70 7.08 13.01
C HIS A 327 16.74 6.25 14.30
N PRO A 328 17.84 5.56 14.59
CA PRO A 328 17.95 4.73 15.80
C PRO A 328 17.60 5.46 17.11
N GLU A 329 17.93 6.74 17.22
CA GLU A 329 17.75 7.53 18.44
C GLU A 329 16.63 8.57 18.35
N ARG A 330 16.07 8.78 17.17
CA ARG A 330 15.12 9.87 16.90
C ARG A 330 14.07 9.51 15.88
N MET A 331 12.85 9.97 16.11
CA MET A 331 11.75 9.89 15.14
C MET A 331 11.05 11.24 15.03
N LEU A 332 10.85 11.71 13.79
CA LEU A 332 10.06 12.90 13.52
C LEU A 332 8.69 12.50 12.99
N LEU A 333 7.65 12.89 13.70
CA LEU A 333 6.26 12.65 13.32
C LEU A 333 5.58 13.92 12.85
N LYS A 334 4.76 13.82 11.81
CA LYS A 334 3.85 14.85 11.37
C LYS A 334 2.44 14.55 11.82
N LEU A 335 1.82 15.47 12.54
CA LEU A 335 0.43 15.37 12.96
C LEU A 335 -0.53 15.42 11.76
N SER A 336 -1.52 14.54 11.73
CA SER A 336 -2.61 14.61 10.73
C SER A 336 -3.47 15.86 10.93
N TYR A 337 -3.60 16.32 12.18
CA TYR A 337 -4.35 17.50 12.56
C TYR A 337 -3.48 18.42 13.44
N LYS A 338 -3.33 19.68 13.02
CA LYS A 338 -2.57 20.67 13.76
C LYS A 338 -3.14 20.87 15.15
N GLN A 339 -2.32 20.95 16.18
CA GLN A 339 -2.71 21.26 17.54
C GLN A 339 -2.32 22.70 17.88
N ARG A 340 -3.27 23.46 18.44
CA ARG A 340 -3.01 24.83 18.90
C ARG A 340 -2.78 24.91 20.41
N ASN A 341 -3.12 23.85 21.11
CA ASN A 341 -2.84 23.69 22.53
C ASN A 341 -1.56 22.86 22.72
N ALA A 342 -0.47 23.50 23.14
CA ALA A 342 0.77 22.79 23.45
C ALA A 342 0.65 21.92 24.70
N GLY A 343 -0.30 22.23 25.58
CA GLY A 343 -0.51 21.52 26.85
C GLY A 343 -1.08 20.12 26.69
N VAL A 344 -1.51 19.71 25.46
CA VAL A 344 -1.89 18.30 25.16
C VAL A 344 -0.68 17.37 25.08
N PHE A 345 0.52 17.93 24.94
CA PHE A 345 1.77 17.19 24.93
C PHE A 345 2.52 17.49 26.24
N HIS A 346 2.46 16.56 27.18
CA HIS A 346 3.09 16.73 28.50
C HIS A 346 4.59 16.47 28.40
N PRO A 347 5.45 17.43 28.75
CA PRO A 347 6.90 17.30 28.59
C PRO A 347 7.53 16.19 29.41
N ASP A 348 6.93 15.91 30.56
CA ASP A 348 7.44 14.90 31.53
C ASP A 348 6.85 13.51 31.29
N SER A 349 5.89 13.38 30.36
CA SER A 349 5.27 12.10 30.04
C SER A 349 6.10 11.31 29.02
N LEU A 350 5.97 10.00 29.13
CA LEU A 350 6.47 9.06 28.14
C LEU A 350 5.37 8.71 27.15
N TYR A 351 5.77 8.45 25.92
CA TYR A 351 4.86 8.16 24.84
C TYR A 351 5.13 6.79 24.22
N ALA A 352 4.12 6.27 23.54
CA ALA A 352 4.21 5.10 22.70
C ALA A 352 3.70 5.38 21.28
N VAL A 353 4.28 4.66 20.32
CA VAL A 353 3.89 4.69 18.92
C VAL A 353 3.52 3.30 18.47
N GLU A 354 2.34 3.14 17.90
CA GLU A 354 1.83 1.90 17.28
C GLU A 354 1.39 2.12 15.84
N PRO A 355 1.34 1.08 14.98
CA PRO A 355 0.87 1.21 13.61
C PRO A 355 -0.58 1.71 13.53
N GLY A 356 -0.84 2.64 12.63
CA GLY A 356 -2.19 3.07 12.29
C GLY A 356 -2.83 2.19 11.23
N TYR A 357 -4.16 2.21 11.14
CA TYR A 357 -4.92 1.45 10.15
C TYR A 357 -5.62 2.38 9.15
N MET A 358 -5.63 1.98 7.88
CA MET A 358 -6.36 2.67 6.82
C MET A 358 -7.20 1.72 5.98
N ASP A 359 -8.48 2.07 5.80
CA ASP A 359 -9.42 1.35 4.91
C ASP A 359 -9.32 1.80 3.44
N ALA A 360 -8.48 2.77 3.10
CA ALA A 360 -8.49 3.42 1.79
C ALA A 360 -8.33 2.44 0.62
N THR A 361 -7.44 1.45 0.72
CA THR A 361 -7.20 0.45 -0.33
C THR A 361 -8.43 -0.44 -0.57
N PHE A 362 -9.13 -0.82 0.50
CA PHE A 362 -10.35 -1.64 0.39
C PHE A 362 -11.52 -0.83 -0.17
N ASN A 363 -11.65 0.43 0.24
CA ASN A 363 -12.64 1.35 -0.31
C ASN A 363 -12.43 1.55 -1.82
N GLN A 364 -11.18 1.63 -2.27
CA GLN A 364 -10.84 1.69 -3.70
C GLN A 364 -11.28 0.41 -4.43
N ALA A 365 -11.06 -0.76 -3.84
CA ALA A 365 -11.47 -2.03 -4.44
C ALA A 365 -13.00 -2.14 -4.55
N TYR A 366 -13.75 -1.80 -3.50
CA TYR A 366 -15.22 -1.77 -3.55
C TYR A 366 -15.75 -0.76 -4.59
N SER A 367 -15.18 0.45 -4.58
CA SER A 367 -15.53 1.47 -5.57
C SER A 367 -15.23 1.00 -6.99
N GLY A 368 -14.10 0.29 -7.18
CA GLY A 368 -13.71 -0.27 -8.46
C GLY A 368 -14.68 -1.31 -8.99
N LEU A 369 -15.15 -2.19 -8.14
CA LEU A 369 -16.18 -3.17 -8.52
C LEU A 369 -17.46 -2.48 -8.98
N PHE A 370 -17.90 -1.45 -8.27
CA PHE A 370 -19.08 -0.66 -8.68
C PHE A 370 -18.81 0.13 -9.96
N SER A 371 -17.61 0.69 -10.13
CA SER A 371 -17.20 1.39 -11.35
C SER A 371 -17.25 0.48 -12.58
N LEU A 372 -16.91 -0.81 -12.43
CA LEU A 372 -17.06 -1.78 -13.51
C LEU A 372 -18.52 -1.93 -13.93
N LEU A 373 -19.44 -2.02 -12.96
CA LEU A 373 -20.89 -2.17 -13.27
C LEU A 373 -21.46 -0.99 -14.03
N THR A 374 -20.98 0.21 -13.73
CA THR A 374 -21.44 1.46 -14.35
C THR A 374 -20.64 1.88 -15.59
N ALA A 375 -19.55 1.17 -15.89
CA ALA A 375 -18.73 1.47 -17.05
C ALA A 375 -19.50 1.27 -18.37
N PRO A 376 -19.11 1.97 -19.46
CA PRO A 376 -19.61 1.70 -20.80
C PRO A 376 -19.48 0.22 -21.17
N ARG A 377 -20.50 -0.31 -21.84
CA ARG A 377 -20.59 -1.74 -22.17
C ARG A 377 -19.33 -2.30 -22.84
N GLU A 378 -18.80 -1.56 -23.81
CA GLU A 378 -17.59 -1.97 -24.54
C GLU A 378 -16.37 -2.15 -23.61
N ARG A 379 -16.23 -1.27 -22.61
CA ARG A 379 -15.16 -1.36 -21.61
C ARG A 379 -15.37 -2.56 -20.67
N LYS A 380 -16.59 -2.79 -20.22
CA LYS A 380 -16.94 -3.96 -19.40
C LYS A 380 -16.63 -5.26 -20.13
N GLU A 381 -17.13 -5.42 -21.34
CA GLU A 381 -16.92 -6.61 -22.17
C GLU A 381 -15.43 -6.84 -22.47
N LEU A 382 -14.66 -5.76 -22.64
CA LEU A 382 -13.21 -5.84 -22.84
C LEU A 382 -12.51 -6.33 -21.57
N LEU A 383 -12.77 -5.69 -20.43
CA LEU A 383 -12.13 -6.04 -19.16
C LEU A 383 -12.53 -7.44 -18.70
N LEU A 384 -13.76 -7.87 -18.91
CA LEU A 384 -14.22 -9.24 -18.64
C LEU A 384 -13.72 -10.26 -19.69
N GLY A 385 -13.06 -9.82 -20.78
CA GLY A 385 -12.58 -10.72 -21.81
C GLY A 385 -13.68 -11.33 -22.70
N ILE A 386 -14.88 -10.77 -22.66
CA ILE A 386 -16.02 -11.17 -23.50
C ILE A 386 -15.81 -10.67 -24.94
N ARG A 387 -15.28 -9.46 -25.06
CA ARG A 387 -14.87 -8.86 -26.33
C ARG A 387 -13.34 -8.95 -26.48
N PRO A 388 -12.81 -9.48 -27.60
CA PRO A 388 -11.38 -9.45 -27.85
C PRO A 388 -10.89 -8.01 -28.06
N PRO A 389 -9.61 -7.70 -27.73
CA PRO A 389 -9.03 -6.40 -27.99
C PRO A 389 -8.81 -6.16 -29.48
N ALA A 390 -9.04 -4.93 -29.90
CA ALA A 390 -8.86 -4.50 -31.27
C ALA A 390 -7.43 -4.02 -31.54
N THR A 391 -6.95 -4.23 -32.77
CA THR A 391 -5.65 -3.74 -33.26
C THR A 391 -5.81 -3.05 -34.61
N ASP A 392 -4.88 -2.16 -34.94
CA ASP A 392 -4.81 -1.45 -36.19
C ASP A 392 -3.46 -1.63 -36.85
N PRO A 393 -3.34 -2.62 -37.75
CA PRO A 393 -2.07 -2.92 -38.44
C PRO A 393 -1.57 -1.79 -39.37
N SER A 394 -2.42 -0.84 -39.74
CA SER A 394 -2.04 0.30 -40.61
C SER A 394 -1.13 1.32 -39.91
N VAL A 395 -1.11 1.30 -38.57
CA VAL A 395 -0.32 2.23 -37.77
C VAL A 395 1.16 1.85 -37.84
N LYS A 396 2.03 2.87 -38.08
CA LYS A 396 3.48 2.72 -38.20
C LYS A 396 4.21 3.52 -37.14
N LEU A 397 5.47 3.19 -36.85
CA LEU A 397 6.36 3.97 -35.99
C LEU A 397 6.75 5.30 -36.68
N HIS A 398 6.96 6.32 -35.87
CA HIS A 398 7.53 7.60 -36.31
C HIS A 398 9.05 7.54 -36.51
N ARG A 399 9.73 6.67 -35.73
CA ARG A 399 11.18 6.50 -35.76
C ARG A 399 11.59 5.10 -35.30
N HIS A 400 12.87 4.79 -35.48
CA HIS A 400 13.50 3.61 -34.91
C HIS A 400 14.04 3.91 -33.49
N TYR A 401 14.03 2.90 -32.66
CA TYR A 401 14.48 2.96 -31.26
C TYR A 401 15.82 2.19 -31.09
N LEU A 402 16.03 1.61 -29.92
CA LEU A 402 17.30 0.99 -29.55
C LEU A 402 17.68 -0.20 -30.45
N ASN A 403 16.70 -1.02 -30.84
CA ASN A 403 16.89 -2.22 -31.68
C ASN A 403 15.52 -2.72 -32.22
N GLU A 404 15.55 -3.72 -33.12
CA GLU A 404 14.38 -4.30 -33.74
C GLU A 404 13.36 -4.89 -32.75
N GLU A 405 13.82 -5.42 -31.62
CA GLU A 405 12.94 -5.93 -30.57
C GLU A 405 12.09 -4.79 -29.96
N ILE A 406 12.72 -3.69 -29.60
CA ILE A 406 12.04 -2.51 -29.05
C ILE A 406 11.14 -1.88 -30.11
N ASP A 407 11.58 -1.79 -31.36
CA ASP A 407 10.76 -1.31 -32.48
C ASP A 407 9.47 -2.14 -32.60
N ARG A 408 9.60 -3.46 -32.61
CA ARG A 408 8.46 -4.39 -32.69
C ARG A 408 7.50 -4.21 -31.50
N ILE A 409 8.03 -4.10 -30.29
CA ILE A 409 7.22 -3.93 -29.05
C ILE A 409 6.47 -2.59 -29.10
N VAL A 410 7.17 -1.50 -29.42
CA VAL A 410 6.57 -0.15 -29.49
C VAL A 410 5.52 -0.08 -30.61
N LEU A 411 5.80 -0.70 -31.75
CA LEU A 411 4.84 -0.79 -32.86
C LEU A 411 3.57 -1.52 -32.45
N LYS A 412 3.66 -2.70 -31.86
CA LYS A 412 2.50 -3.47 -31.41
C LYS A 412 1.74 -2.74 -30.31
N ALA A 413 2.44 -2.12 -29.35
CA ALA A 413 1.84 -1.27 -28.36
C ALA A 413 1.09 -0.09 -28.98
N LYS A 414 1.58 0.48 -30.06
CA LYS A 414 0.94 1.56 -30.81
C LYS A 414 -0.28 1.06 -31.59
N GLN A 415 -0.17 -0.08 -32.27
CA GLN A 415 -1.23 -0.72 -33.05
C GLN A 415 -2.40 -1.22 -32.21
N ALA A 416 -2.17 -1.61 -30.96
CA ALA A 416 -3.24 -1.98 -30.04
C ALA A 416 -4.17 -0.78 -29.80
N ARG A 417 -5.48 -0.95 -30.02
CA ARG A 417 -6.49 0.11 -29.80
C ARG A 417 -7.04 0.12 -28.40
N ASP A 418 -7.17 -1.04 -27.76
CA ASP A 418 -7.79 -1.20 -26.44
C ASP A 418 -6.75 -1.36 -25.32
N TYR A 419 -5.96 -2.43 -25.38
CA TYR A 419 -4.85 -2.64 -24.47
C TYR A 419 -3.70 -3.42 -25.09
N PHE A 420 -2.54 -3.34 -24.41
CA PHE A 420 -1.33 -4.09 -24.75
C PHE A 420 -0.66 -4.63 -23.49
N LEU A 421 -0.12 -5.83 -23.55
CA LEU A 421 0.58 -6.49 -22.46
C LEU A 421 2.05 -6.67 -22.80
N LEU A 422 2.93 -6.20 -21.91
CA LEU A 422 4.37 -6.39 -22.02
C LEU A 422 4.89 -7.22 -20.85
N VAL A 423 5.32 -8.44 -21.14
CA VAL A 423 6.05 -9.26 -20.19
C VAL A 423 7.49 -8.76 -20.12
N GLY A 424 7.91 -8.29 -18.97
CA GLY A 424 9.25 -7.76 -18.76
C GLY A 424 10.00 -8.50 -17.67
N PRO A 425 10.78 -9.54 -18.01
CA PRO A 425 11.65 -10.21 -17.06
C PRO A 425 12.63 -9.28 -16.34
N PRO A 426 13.27 -9.72 -15.25
CA PRO A 426 14.22 -8.89 -14.50
C PRO A 426 15.39 -8.43 -15.36
N GLY A 427 15.71 -7.13 -15.27
CA GLY A 427 16.87 -6.56 -15.96
C GLY A 427 16.71 -6.34 -17.46
N THR A 428 15.51 -6.51 -18.01
CA THR A 428 15.27 -6.35 -19.45
C THR A 428 14.96 -4.90 -19.89
N GLY A 429 15.01 -3.93 -18.97
CA GLY A 429 14.80 -2.53 -19.31
C GLY A 429 13.31 -2.14 -19.50
N LYS A 430 12.40 -2.77 -18.77
CA LYS A 430 10.97 -2.43 -18.78
C LYS A 430 10.70 -0.94 -18.74
N THR A 431 11.21 -0.27 -17.72
CA THR A 431 10.97 1.15 -17.45
C THR A 431 11.93 2.04 -18.24
N SER A 432 13.24 1.73 -18.18
CA SER A 432 14.30 2.58 -18.73
C SER A 432 14.41 2.54 -20.27
N VAL A 433 13.90 1.49 -20.92
CA VAL A 433 13.97 1.32 -22.37
C VAL A 433 12.55 1.23 -22.96
N ALA A 434 11.78 0.19 -22.65
CA ALA A 434 10.50 -0.05 -23.32
C ALA A 434 9.47 1.05 -23.00
N LEU A 435 9.24 1.38 -21.72
CA LEU A 435 8.33 2.45 -21.32
C LEU A 435 8.79 3.79 -21.90
N LYS A 436 10.09 4.09 -21.79
CA LYS A 436 10.68 5.31 -22.38
C LYS A 436 10.34 5.45 -23.86
N SER A 437 10.64 4.41 -24.65
CA SER A 437 10.40 4.40 -26.11
C SER A 437 8.90 4.53 -26.43
N MET A 438 8.02 3.88 -25.65
CA MET A 438 6.56 4.04 -25.82
C MET A 438 6.12 5.48 -25.54
N VAL A 439 6.62 6.11 -24.47
CA VAL A 439 6.30 7.51 -24.14
C VAL A 439 6.74 8.44 -25.28
N GLU A 440 7.96 8.29 -25.76
CA GLU A 440 8.50 9.07 -26.87
C GLU A 440 7.66 8.90 -28.13
N GLU A 441 7.26 7.68 -28.48
CA GLU A 441 6.46 7.39 -29.66
C GLU A 441 5.05 8.00 -29.55
N PHE A 442 4.36 7.80 -28.41
CA PHE A 442 3.01 8.33 -28.22
C PHE A 442 2.99 9.86 -28.16
N LEU A 443 3.99 10.50 -27.58
CA LEU A 443 4.08 11.97 -27.58
C LEU A 443 4.37 12.55 -28.96
N SER A 444 4.94 11.76 -29.87
CA SER A 444 5.21 12.15 -31.24
C SER A 444 3.96 12.08 -32.13
N ASP A 445 2.91 11.34 -31.74
CA ASP A 445 1.69 11.19 -32.55
C ASP A 445 0.91 12.50 -32.71
N SER A 446 0.76 13.27 -31.64
CA SER A 446 0.01 14.53 -31.66
C SER A 446 0.44 15.43 -30.49
N PRO A 447 0.50 16.76 -30.70
CA PRO A 447 0.74 17.70 -29.61
C PRO A 447 -0.31 17.66 -28.49
N GLN A 448 -1.50 17.14 -28.76
CA GLN A 448 -2.60 17.06 -27.81
C GLN A 448 -2.67 15.72 -27.07
N LYS A 449 -1.86 14.73 -27.46
CA LYS A 449 -1.90 13.40 -26.85
C LYS A 449 -1.43 13.43 -25.41
N THR A 450 -2.21 12.82 -24.54
CA THR A 450 -2.00 12.81 -23.09
C THR A 450 -1.73 11.41 -22.57
N LEU A 451 -0.76 11.30 -21.70
CA LEU A 451 -0.30 10.04 -21.10
C LEU A 451 -0.48 10.05 -19.59
N LEU A 452 -0.84 8.89 -19.03
CA LEU A 452 -0.88 8.64 -17.60
C LEU A 452 0.03 7.46 -17.28
N LEU A 453 1.09 7.71 -16.52
CA LEU A 453 2.06 6.71 -16.13
C LEU A 453 1.83 6.31 -14.67
N MET A 454 1.64 5.03 -14.42
CA MET A 454 1.24 4.52 -13.12
C MET A 454 2.14 3.39 -12.66
N ALA A 455 2.33 3.30 -11.35
CA ALA A 455 2.95 2.13 -10.74
C ALA A 455 2.35 1.85 -9.36
N TYR A 456 2.66 0.67 -8.80
CA TYR A 456 2.16 0.28 -7.49
C TYR A 456 2.83 1.06 -6.36
N THR A 457 4.16 1.27 -6.43
CA THR A 457 4.95 1.91 -5.37
C THR A 457 5.44 3.30 -5.76
N ASN A 458 5.65 4.17 -4.77
CA ASN A 458 6.23 5.49 -4.99
C ASN A 458 7.63 5.41 -5.62
N ARG A 459 8.44 4.43 -5.22
CA ARG A 459 9.77 4.19 -5.79
C ARG A 459 9.69 3.88 -7.28
N ALA A 460 8.76 3.04 -7.72
CA ALA A 460 8.58 2.75 -9.14
C ALA A 460 8.11 3.99 -9.93
N VAL A 461 7.28 4.84 -9.32
CA VAL A 461 6.91 6.13 -9.93
C VAL A 461 8.11 7.08 -10.01
N ASP A 462 8.99 7.09 -9.03
CA ASP A 462 10.23 7.90 -9.09
C ASP A 462 11.18 7.38 -10.19
N GLU A 463 11.26 6.06 -10.41
CA GLU A 463 11.99 5.48 -11.56
C GLU A 463 11.37 5.88 -12.90
N ILE A 464 10.02 5.97 -12.98
CA ILE A 464 9.33 6.54 -14.14
C ILE A 464 9.72 8.01 -14.33
N CYS A 465 9.74 8.82 -13.26
CA CYS A 465 10.15 10.22 -13.33
C CYS A 465 11.61 10.40 -13.79
N HIS A 466 12.52 9.55 -13.31
CA HIS A 466 13.90 9.50 -13.83
C HIS A 466 13.95 9.20 -15.32
N THR A 467 13.14 8.24 -15.75
CA THR A 467 13.03 7.87 -17.17
C THR A 467 12.49 9.01 -18.03
N LEU A 468 11.47 9.74 -17.56
CA LEU A 468 10.94 10.92 -18.24
C LEU A 468 12.01 12.03 -18.35
N SER A 469 12.79 12.24 -17.31
CA SER A 469 13.87 13.24 -17.31
C SER A 469 15.02 12.87 -18.28
N ALA A 470 15.16 11.59 -18.63
CA ALA A 470 16.16 11.10 -19.59
C ALA A 470 15.68 11.13 -21.07
N ILE A 471 14.47 11.57 -21.33
CA ILE A 471 13.96 11.82 -22.71
C ILE A 471 14.49 13.17 -23.18
N ASN A 472 14.84 13.29 -24.45
CA ASN A 472 15.34 14.54 -25.01
C ASN A 472 14.50 14.98 -26.25
N PRO A 473 13.82 16.14 -26.20
CA PRO A 473 13.62 16.98 -25.02
C PRO A 473 12.73 16.33 -23.95
N ALA A 474 13.02 16.58 -22.67
CA ALA A 474 12.23 16.04 -21.59
C ALA A 474 10.79 16.59 -21.62
N PRO A 475 9.76 15.75 -21.54
CA PRO A 475 8.38 16.21 -21.52
C PRO A 475 8.04 16.93 -20.21
N GLU A 476 7.19 17.94 -20.28
CA GLU A 476 6.57 18.51 -19.08
C GLU A 476 5.60 17.48 -18.47
N TYR A 477 5.76 17.21 -17.18
CA TYR A 477 4.92 16.26 -16.47
C TYR A 477 4.55 16.74 -15.06
N ILE A 478 3.46 16.21 -14.56
CA ILE A 478 3.02 16.39 -13.17
C ILE A 478 3.10 15.04 -12.43
N ARG A 479 3.76 15.07 -11.26
CA ARG A 479 3.77 13.96 -10.31
C ARG A 479 2.58 14.09 -9.35
N ILE A 480 1.75 13.04 -9.29
CA ILE A 480 0.62 12.95 -8.37
C ILE A 480 1.03 12.11 -7.17
N GLY A 481 0.95 12.69 -5.97
CA GLY A 481 1.36 12.03 -4.74
C GLY A 481 1.66 13.02 -3.62
N GLN A 482 2.12 12.49 -2.50
CA GLN A 482 2.51 13.28 -1.33
C GLN A 482 4.01 13.53 -1.33
N GLU A 483 4.43 14.65 -0.75
CA GLU A 483 5.82 15.12 -0.72
C GLU A 483 6.76 14.15 0.02
N LEU A 484 6.27 13.58 1.14
CA LEU A 484 7.05 12.64 1.95
C LEU A 484 7.39 11.34 1.21
N ASN A 485 6.53 10.95 0.27
CA ASN A 485 6.65 9.73 -0.51
C ASN A 485 7.21 9.97 -1.92
N CYS A 486 7.82 11.13 -2.15
CA CYS A 486 8.40 11.55 -3.42
C CYS A 486 9.88 11.86 -3.23
N ALA A 487 10.72 11.34 -4.10
CA ALA A 487 12.14 11.66 -4.08
C ALA A 487 12.35 13.18 -4.22
N PRO A 488 13.35 13.76 -3.52
CA PRO A 488 13.56 15.21 -3.47
C PRO A 488 13.63 15.88 -4.84
N ASP A 489 14.27 15.23 -5.81
CA ASP A 489 14.47 15.76 -7.17
C ASP A 489 13.15 15.98 -7.93
N PHE A 490 12.09 15.22 -7.59
CA PHE A 490 10.80 15.28 -8.26
C PHE A 490 9.74 16.06 -7.49
N ARG A 491 10.03 16.54 -6.27
CA ARG A 491 9.09 17.36 -5.48
C ARG A 491 8.61 18.62 -6.20
N PRO A 492 9.44 19.35 -6.96
CA PRO A 492 8.96 20.50 -7.74
C PRO A 492 7.90 20.14 -8.80
N ARG A 493 7.85 18.89 -9.24
CA ARG A 493 6.85 18.38 -10.21
C ARG A 493 5.54 17.92 -9.56
N LEU A 494 5.45 17.94 -8.23
CA LEU A 494 4.21 17.58 -7.55
C LEU A 494 3.08 18.53 -7.92
N MET A 495 1.88 17.99 -8.07
CA MET A 495 0.66 18.74 -8.41
C MET A 495 0.52 20.00 -7.55
N LYS A 496 0.72 19.89 -6.23
CA LYS A 496 0.63 21.00 -5.29
C LYS A 496 1.62 22.14 -5.56
N HIS A 497 2.80 21.83 -6.12
CA HIS A 497 3.79 22.86 -6.45
C HIS A 497 3.53 23.47 -7.82
N VAL A 498 3.07 22.65 -8.79
CA VAL A 498 2.77 23.15 -10.15
C VAL A 498 1.56 24.09 -10.17
N ILE A 499 0.53 23.77 -9.38
CA ILE A 499 -0.73 24.54 -9.37
C ILE A 499 -1.00 25.26 -8.04
N GLY A 500 -0.07 25.15 -7.06
CA GLY A 500 -0.31 25.59 -5.67
C GLY A 500 -0.44 27.09 -5.45
N ASP A 501 -0.01 27.91 -6.40
CA ASP A 501 -0.17 29.37 -6.42
C ASP A 501 -1.43 29.84 -7.17
N ALA A 502 -2.16 28.92 -7.82
CA ALA A 502 -3.42 29.23 -8.49
C ALA A 502 -4.45 29.75 -7.49
N THR A 503 -5.13 30.83 -7.85
CA THR A 503 -6.15 31.50 -7.04
C THR A 503 -7.55 31.32 -7.61
N SER A 504 -7.66 30.83 -8.82
CA SER A 504 -8.90 30.63 -9.54
C SER A 504 -8.93 29.31 -10.30
N ARG A 505 -10.15 28.87 -10.58
CA ARG A 505 -10.44 27.70 -11.42
C ARG A 505 -9.83 27.82 -12.82
N LYS A 506 -9.89 29.04 -13.39
CA LYS A 506 -9.32 29.36 -14.69
C LYS A 506 -7.81 29.15 -14.70
N GLU A 507 -7.10 29.64 -13.70
CA GLU A 507 -5.64 29.45 -13.58
C GLU A 507 -5.24 27.99 -13.46
N ILE A 508 -6.04 27.15 -12.76
CA ILE A 508 -5.79 25.70 -12.72
C ILE A 508 -5.88 25.11 -14.12
N TYR A 509 -6.94 25.44 -14.87
CA TYR A 509 -7.08 24.97 -16.25
C TYR A 509 -5.92 25.42 -17.13
N GLU A 510 -5.51 26.67 -17.03
CA GLU A 510 -4.39 27.24 -17.80
C GLU A 510 -3.06 26.53 -17.48
N LYS A 511 -2.82 26.20 -16.23
CA LYS A 511 -1.61 25.47 -15.80
C LYS A 511 -1.64 23.99 -16.19
N LEU A 512 -2.80 23.34 -16.15
CA LEU A 512 -2.94 21.94 -16.53
C LEU A 512 -3.02 21.74 -18.05
N ALA A 513 -3.48 22.74 -18.81
CA ALA A 513 -3.70 22.63 -20.25
C ALA A 513 -2.45 22.16 -21.03
N PRO A 514 -1.24 22.72 -20.83
CA PRO A 514 -0.04 22.33 -21.54
C PRO A 514 0.53 20.97 -21.09
N VAL A 515 0.16 20.50 -19.90
CA VAL A 515 0.73 19.25 -19.34
C VAL A 515 0.15 18.04 -20.06
N ARG A 516 1.04 17.25 -20.65
CA ARG A 516 0.71 16.08 -21.46
C ARG A 516 0.96 14.76 -20.73
N VAL A 517 1.79 14.77 -19.69
CA VAL A 517 2.17 13.55 -18.97
C VAL A 517 1.85 13.72 -17.48
N PHE A 518 1.18 12.71 -16.94
CA PHE A 518 0.90 12.60 -15.52
C PHE A 518 1.53 11.31 -15.00
N ALA A 519 2.15 11.35 -13.82
CA ALA A 519 2.75 10.18 -13.19
C ALA A 519 2.31 10.07 -11.73
N GLY A 520 1.95 8.87 -11.26
CA GLY A 520 1.52 8.67 -9.89
C GLY A 520 1.32 7.21 -9.49
N THR A 521 1.20 6.97 -8.20
CA THR A 521 0.79 5.64 -7.75
C THR A 521 -0.70 5.44 -8.03
N ILE A 522 -1.10 4.19 -8.27
CA ILE A 522 -2.50 3.82 -8.48
C ILE A 522 -3.37 4.36 -7.34
N SER A 523 -2.94 4.19 -6.08
CA SER A 523 -3.67 4.68 -4.91
C SER A 523 -3.81 6.21 -4.89
N SER A 524 -2.74 6.94 -5.23
CA SER A 524 -2.80 8.41 -5.30
C SER A 524 -3.75 8.91 -6.39
N LEU A 525 -3.78 8.23 -7.52
CA LEU A 525 -4.68 8.56 -8.64
C LEU A 525 -6.14 8.24 -8.33
N CYS A 526 -6.41 7.10 -7.70
CA CYS A 526 -7.74 6.77 -7.21
C CYS A 526 -8.28 7.77 -6.18
N SER A 527 -7.39 8.47 -5.47
CA SER A 527 -7.76 9.53 -4.53
C SER A 527 -7.94 10.90 -5.18
N GLN A 528 -7.63 11.04 -6.47
CA GLN A 528 -7.68 12.30 -7.23
C GLN A 528 -8.36 12.10 -8.61
N THR A 529 -9.46 11.38 -8.61
CA THR A 529 -10.24 11.08 -9.84
C THR A 529 -10.81 12.32 -10.51
N GLU A 530 -10.84 13.45 -9.79
CA GLU A 530 -11.21 14.76 -10.35
C GLU A 530 -10.34 15.18 -11.55
N LEU A 531 -9.11 14.65 -11.64
CA LEU A 531 -8.26 14.84 -12.81
C LEU A 531 -8.98 14.44 -14.10
N PHE A 532 -9.77 13.36 -14.08
CA PHE A 532 -10.52 12.87 -15.23
C PHE A 532 -11.67 13.78 -15.64
N SER A 533 -12.14 14.65 -14.74
CA SER A 533 -13.10 15.72 -15.08
C SER A 533 -12.44 16.91 -15.80
N LEU A 534 -11.11 16.99 -15.77
CA LEU A 534 -10.33 18.08 -16.35
C LEU A 534 -9.53 17.65 -17.59
N LYS A 535 -9.12 16.38 -17.64
CA LYS A 535 -8.27 15.81 -18.69
C LYS A 535 -8.80 14.47 -19.19
N VAL A 536 -8.73 14.27 -20.48
CA VAL A 536 -8.88 12.95 -21.12
C VAL A 536 -7.49 12.37 -21.30
N ILE A 537 -7.32 11.12 -20.96
CA ILE A 537 -6.06 10.38 -21.08
C ILE A 537 -6.14 9.47 -22.31
N ASP A 538 -5.30 9.70 -23.29
CA ASP A 538 -5.29 8.88 -24.50
C ASP A 538 -4.68 7.49 -24.23
N VAL A 539 -3.58 7.43 -23.46
CA VAL A 539 -2.90 6.18 -23.13
C VAL A 539 -2.49 6.18 -21.65
N ALA A 540 -2.86 5.14 -20.95
CA ALA A 540 -2.35 4.86 -19.61
C ALA A 540 -1.32 3.72 -19.67
N ILE A 541 -0.16 3.87 -19.02
CA ILE A 541 0.87 2.83 -18.92
C ILE A 541 1.03 2.50 -17.43
N ILE A 542 0.82 1.24 -17.10
CA ILE A 542 0.92 0.72 -15.73
C ILE A 542 2.16 -0.16 -15.64
N ASP A 543 3.19 0.33 -14.95
CA ASP A 543 4.40 -0.45 -14.67
C ASP A 543 4.22 -1.30 -13.40
N GLU A 544 4.92 -2.42 -13.33
CA GLU A 544 4.77 -3.43 -12.27
C GLU A 544 3.30 -3.88 -12.06
N ALA A 545 2.53 -4.01 -13.16
CA ALA A 545 1.10 -4.31 -13.12
C ALA A 545 0.78 -5.69 -12.52
N SER A 546 1.75 -6.61 -12.46
CA SER A 546 1.60 -7.92 -11.82
C SER A 546 1.48 -7.85 -10.29
N GLN A 547 1.82 -6.72 -9.66
CA GLN A 547 1.74 -6.50 -8.21
C GLN A 547 0.42 -5.89 -7.74
N VAL A 548 -0.52 -5.62 -8.65
CA VAL A 548 -1.75 -4.90 -8.36
C VAL A 548 -2.95 -5.84 -8.47
N LEU A 549 -3.75 -5.88 -7.41
CA LEU A 549 -5.01 -6.61 -7.44
C LEU A 549 -5.97 -5.98 -8.45
N GLU A 550 -6.67 -6.81 -9.20
CA GLU A 550 -7.55 -6.37 -10.27
C GLU A 550 -8.59 -5.33 -9.84
N PRO A 551 -9.32 -5.47 -8.71
CA PRO A 551 -10.29 -4.47 -8.28
C PRO A 551 -9.70 -3.07 -8.01
N GLN A 552 -8.41 -2.98 -7.71
CA GLN A 552 -7.74 -1.70 -7.44
C GLN A 552 -7.49 -0.87 -8.70
N LEU A 553 -7.43 -1.50 -9.88
CA LEU A 553 -7.28 -0.82 -11.17
C LEU A 553 -8.61 -0.35 -11.77
N LEU A 554 -9.70 -1.00 -11.40
CA LEU A 554 -11.01 -0.73 -11.99
C LEU A 554 -11.50 0.71 -11.83
N PRO A 555 -11.27 1.43 -10.67
CA PRO A 555 -11.70 2.82 -10.55
C PRO A 555 -11.11 3.73 -11.62
N LEU A 556 -9.88 3.44 -12.05
CA LEU A 556 -9.17 4.20 -13.08
C LEU A 556 -9.55 3.76 -14.49
N LEU A 557 -9.53 2.45 -14.75
CA LEU A 557 -9.80 1.91 -16.09
C LEU A 557 -11.25 2.06 -16.52
N CYS A 558 -12.17 2.18 -15.57
CA CYS A 558 -13.61 2.39 -15.80
C CYS A 558 -14.02 3.86 -15.62
N ALA A 559 -13.09 4.76 -15.28
CA ALA A 559 -13.41 6.17 -15.11
C ALA A 559 -14.00 6.78 -16.38
N THR A 560 -15.01 7.65 -16.20
CA THR A 560 -15.65 8.40 -17.28
C THR A 560 -15.33 9.88 -17.16
N THR A 561 -15.45 10.61 -18.26
CA THR A 561 -15.21 12.04 -18.32
C THR A 561 -16.33 12.77 -19.01
N ALA A 562 -16.62 13.99 -18.52
CA ALA A 562 -17.51 14.95 -19.16
C ALA A 562 -16.76 15.94 -20.05
N VAL A 563 -15.43 15.81 -20.18
CA VAL A 563 -14.62 16.70 -21.02
C VAL A 563 -14.99 16.49 -22.48
N ASN A 564 -15.59 17.53 -23.09
CA ASN A 564 -16.02 17.52 -24.50
C ASN A 564 -14.84 17.86 -25.41
N ARG A 565 -14.45 16.93 -26.27
CA ARG A 565 -13.50 17.16 -27.38
C ARG A 565 -14.21 17.28 -28.73
N GLY A 566 -15.47 17.68 -28.74
CA GLY A 566 -16.26 17.87 -29.95
C GLY A 566 -17.26 16.74 -30.28
N ASP A 567 -17.27 15.65 -29.59
CA ASP A 567 -18.25 14.58 -29.70
C ASP A 567 -19.28 14.62 -28.56
N TYR A 568 -20.57 14.62 -28.89
CA TYR A 568 -21.71 14.73 -27.97
C TYR A 568 -21.96 13.52 -27.07
N ASN A 569 -20.96 12.67 -26.79
CA ASN A 569 -21.15 11.46 -25.99
C ASN A 569 -20.89 11.72 -24.51
N LEU A 570 -21.96 11.87 -23.74
CA LEU A 570 -22.00 12.21 -22.32
C LEU A 570 -21.34 11.19 -21.37
N ASN A 571 -20.96 9.98 -21.85
CA ASN A 571 -20.36 8.91 -21.06
C ASN A 571 -19.07 8.37 -21.68
N ARG A 572 -18.15 9.26 -22.06
CA ARG A 572 -16.89 8.84 -22.63
C ARG A 572 -15.92 8.34 -21.55
N LEU A 573 -15.15 7.29 -21.88
CA LEU A 573 -14.05 6.83 -21.03
C LEU A 573 -13.01 7.93 -20.83
N ALA A 574 -12.58 8.11 -19.59
CA ALA A 574 -11.50 9.03 -19.25
C ALA A 574 -10.13 8.54 -19.75
N ILE A 575 -9.94 7.21 -19.83
CA ILE A 575 -8.75 6.55 -20.36
C ILE A 575 -9.12 5.79 -21.62
N GLY A 576 -8.57 6.17 -22.75
CA GLY A 576 -8.83 5.54 -24.05
C GLY A 576 -8.25 4.14 -24.14
N LYS A 577 -6.91 4.03 -24.06
CA LYS A 577 -6.13 2.78 -24.14
C LYS A 577 -5.28 2.60 -22.89
N PHE A 578 -4.98 1.35 -22.52
CA PHE A 578 -4.04 1.07 -21.45
C PHE A 578 -3.00 0.01 -21.83
N ILE A 579 -1.81 0.14 -21.25
CA ILE A 579 -0.69 -0.79 -21.42
C ILE A 579 -0.31 -1.30 -20.04
N LEU A 580 -0.26 -2.62 -19.87
CA LEU A 580 0.18 -3.26 -18.65
C LEU A 580 1.58 -3.82 -18.86
N ILE A 581 2.54 -3.36 -18.09
CA ILE A 581 3.91 -3.87 -18.04
C ILE A 581 4.08 -4.64 -16.74
N GLY A 582 4.48 -5.90 -16.81
CA GLY A 582 4.60 -6.71 -15.61
C GLY A 582 5.37 -8.00 -15.86
N ASP A 583 5.52 -8.78 -14.79
CA ASP A 583 6.12 -10.10 -14.86
C ASP A 583 5.39 -11.05 -13.90
N HIS A 584 4.59 -11.93 -14.45
CA HIS A 584 3.80 -12.88 -13.68
C HIS A 584 4.65 -13.98 -12.99
N LYS A 585 5.95 -14.06 -13.31
CA LYS A 585 6.92 -14.99 -12.69
C LYS A 585 7.74 -14.34 -11.56
N GLN A 586 7.48 -13.06 -11.27
CA GLN A 586 7.93 -12.35 -10.08
C GLN A 586 6.83 -12.28 -9.00
N LEU A 587 7.07 -11.52 -7.92
CA LEU A 587 6.13 -11.43 -6.81
C LEU A 587 4.76 -10.90 -7.26
N PRO A 588 3.68 -11.53 -6.81
CA PRO A 588 2.31 -11.10 -7.05
C PRO A 588 1.91 -9.96 -6.09
N ALA A 589 0.67 -9.50 -6.22
CA ALA A 589 0.04 -8.67 -5.20
C ALA A 589 0.03 -9.37 -3.83
N VAL A 590 0.23 -8.59 -2.77
CA VAL A 590 0.17 -9.10 -1.39
C VAL A 590 -1.27 -9.43 -1.01
N VAL A 591 -1.51 -10.66 -0.59
CA VAL A 591 -2.82 -11.17 -0.18
C VAL A 591 -2.68 -11.96 1.11
N SER A 592 -3.52 -11.66 2.09
CA SER A 592 -3.47 -12.24 3.44
C SER A 592 -4.26 -13.53 3.56
N GLN A 593 -5.32 -13.71 2.76
CA GLN A 593 -6.15 -14.90 2.86
C GLN A 593 -5.49 -16.14 2.24
N PRO A 594 -5.76 -17.36 2.77
CA PRO A 594 -5.25 -18.61 2.21
C PRO A 594 -5.68 -18.82 0.76
N ARG A 595 -4.88 -19.61 0.01
CA ARG A 595 -5.14 -19.88 -1.41
C ARG A 595 -6.45 -20.60 -1.69
N ASP A 596 -6.84 -21.50 -0.83
CA ASP A 596 -8.12 -22.23 -0.94
C ASP A 596 -9.32 -21.29 -0.94
N MET A 597 -9.24 -20.17 -0.21
CA MET A 597 -10.31 -19.16 -0.15
C MET A 597 -10.34 -18.21 -1.36
N SER A 598 -9.21 -18.02 -2.02
CA SER A 598 -9.08 -17.12 -3.18
C SER A 598 -9.27 -17.82 -4.52
N ARG A 599 -9.13 -19.16 -4.55
CA ARG A 599 -9.26 -19.97 -5.75
C ARG A 599 -10.65 -19.87 -6.36
N VAL A 600 -10.71 -19.71 -7.67
CA VAL A 600 -11.95 -19.58 -8.45
C VAL A 600 -12.35 -20.93 -9.01
N THR A 601 -13.61 -21.29 -8.81
CA THR A 601 -14.19 -22.57 -9.24
C THR A 601 -15.30 -22.42 -10.27
N GLU A 602 -15.78 -21.20 -10.46
CA GLU A 602 -16.85 -20.86 -11.39
C GLU A 602 -16.37 -20.96 -12.86
N ASP A 603 -17.00 -21.80 -13.65
CA ASP A 603 -16.62 -22.03 -15.07
C ASP A 603 -16.66 -20.74 -15.90
N SER A 604 -17.64 -19.86 -15.63
CA SER A 604 -17.75 -18.56 -16.29
C SER A 604 -16.55 -17.65 -16.06
N LEU A 605 -15.94 -17.74 -14.86
CA LEU A 605 -14.74 -16.95 -14.50
C LEU A 605 -13.47 -17.61 -15.02
N GLN A 606 -13.39 -18.94 -14.99
CA GLN A 606 -12.26 -19.67 -15.58
C GLN A 606 -12.19 -19.43 -17.10
N ALA A 607 -13.34 -19.36 -17.78
CA ALA A 607 -13.41 -19.06 -19.21
C ALA A 607 -12.85 -17.68 -19.58
N ILE A 608 -12.91 -16.69 -18.66
CA ILE A 608 -12.28 -15.37 -18.84
C ILE A 608 -10.85 -15.29 -18.27
N GLY A 609 -10.24 -16.44 -17.98
CA GLY A 609 -8.85 -16.52 -17.49
C GLY A 609 -8.66 -16.31 -16.00
N LEU A 610 -9.74 -16.12 -15.20
CA LEU A 610 -9.66 -15.92 -13.75
C LEU A 610 -9.69 -17.25 -13.02
N THR A 611 -8.57 -17.69 -12.46
CA THR A 611 -8.42 -18.95 -11.71
C THR A 611 -8.20 -18.73 -10.22
N ASP A 612 -7.76 -17.54 -9.84
CA ASP A 612 -7.51 -17.13 -8.46
C ASP A 612 -7.71 -15.61 -8.35
N CYS A 613 -8.42 -15.13 -7.33
CA CYS A 613 -8.61 -13.70 -7.08
C CYS A 613 -7.32 -12.95 -6.68
N ARG A 614 -6.25 -13.68 -6.36
CA ARG A 614 -4.89 -13.14 -6.13
C ARG A 614 -4.20 -12.70 -7.42
N ASN A 615 -4.65 -13.21 -8.56
CA ASN A 615 -4.07 -12.87 -9.84
C ASN A 615 -4.35 -11.40 -10.16
N SER A 616 -3.34 -10.73 -10.68
CA SER A 616 -3.49 -9.40 -11.21
C SER A 616 -4.29 -9.40 -12.54
N LEU A 617 -4.82 -8.24 -12.92
CA LEU A 617 -5.41 -8.05 -14.24
C LEU A 617 -4.42 -8.43 -15.35
N PHE A 618 -3.12 -8.10 -15.16
CA PHE A 618 -2.06 -8.48 -16.09
C PHE A 618 -1.98 -10.01 -16.29
N GLU A 619 -1.93 -10.79 -15.19
CA GLU A 619 -1.88 -12.25 -15.27
C GLU A 619 -3.13 -12.84 -15.92
N ARG A 620 -4.31 -12.31 -15.56
CA ARG A 620 -5.57 -12.81 -16.11
C ARG A 620 -5.67 -12.55 -17.60
N LEU A 621 -5.39 -11.33 -18.06
CA LEU A 621 -5.43 -10.99 -19.49
C LEU A 621 -4.33 -11.70 -20.29
N HIS A 622 -3.16 -11.92 -19.70
CA HIS A 622 -2.10 -12.72 -20.31
C HIS A 622 -2.54 -14.16 -20.53
N ARG A 623 -3.15 -14.81 -19.52
CA ARG A 623 -3.71 -16.16 -19.64
C ARG A 623 -4.85 -16.19 -20.65
N LEU A 624 -5.75 -15.21 -20.62
CA LEU A 624 -6.86 -15.11 -21.57
C LEU A 624 -6.36 -14.98 -23.01
N SER A 625 -5.31 -14.19 -23.24
CA SER A 625 -4.68 -14.08 -24.56
C SER A 625 -4.17 -15.42 -25.08
N SER A 626 -3.60 -16.24 -24.20
CA SER A 626 -3.14 -17.60 -24.53
C SER A 626 -4.31 -18.52 -24.87
N LEU A 627 -5.41 -18.46 -24.10
CA LEU A 627 -6.64 -19.24 -24.35
C LEU A 627 -7.33 -18.84 -25.66
N GLN A 628 -7.36 -17.57 -26.00
CA GLN A 628 -8.01 -17.03 -27.19
C GLN A 628 -7.10 -16.97 -28.42
N GLY A 629 -5.81 -17.24 -28.27
CA GLY A 629 -4.82 -17.15 -29.36
C GLY A 629 -4.54 -15.72 -29.84
N THR A 630 -4.82 -14.69 -29.05
CA THR A 630 -4.64 -13.27 -29.39
C THR A 630 -3.20 -12.80 -29.18
N LYS A 631 -2.27 -13.31 -30.02
CA LYS A 631 -0.82 -13.04 -29.88
C LYS A 631 -0.37 -11.62 -30.21
N ASN A 632 -1.18 -10.82 -30.92
CA ASN A 632 -0.77 -9.49 -31.39
C ASN A 632 -0.72 -8.41 -30.29
N ILE A 633 -1.29 -8.69 -29.14
CA ILE A 633 -1.40 -7.75 -28.01
C ILE A 633 -0.47 -8.10 -26.85
N VAL A 634 0.35 -9.13 -26.99
CA VAL A 634 1.30 -9.57 -25.97
C VAL A 634 2.68 -9.67 -26.58
N GLU A 635 3.66 -9.08 -25.89
CA GLU A 635 5.08 -9.23 -26.22
C GLU A 635 5.89 -9.48 -24.93
N MET A 636 7.08 -10.05 -25.09
CA MET A 636 8.04 -10.24 -24.02
C MET A 636 9.37 -9.60 -24.39
N LEU A 637 10.02 -9.00 -23.39
CA LEU A 637 11.40 -8.54 -23.50
C LEU A 637 12.36 -9.70 -23.27
N HIS A 638 13.32 -9.89 -24.15
CA HIS A 638 14.25 -11.01 -24.11
C HIS A 638 15.65 -10.63 -23.63
N ARG A 639 16.12 -9.41 -23.90
CA ARG A 639 17.50 -8.98 -23.63
C ARG A 639 17.65 -8.43 -22.23
N GLN A 640 18.35 -9.16 -21.34
CA GLN A 640 18.60 -8.73 -19.96
C GLN A 640 20.02 -8.18 -19.77
N GLY A 641 20.14 -7.03 -19.12
CA GLY A 641 21.41 -6.35 -18.81
C GLY A 641 21.76 -6.34 -17.33
N ARG A 642 21.12 -7.14 -16.48
CA ARG A 642 21.34 -7.13 -15.03
C ARG A 642 22.28 -8.23 -14.56
N MET A 643 21.88 -9.47 -14.75
CA MET A 643 22.59 -10.63 -14.20
C MET A 643 23.77 -11.02 -15.08
N HIS A 644 24.87 -11.45 -14.44
CA HIS A 644 25.91 -12.17 -15.16
C HIS A 644 25.31 -13.45 -15.81
N PRO A 645 25.74 -13.88 -17.00
CA PRO A 645 25.18 -15.06 -17.71
C PRO A 645 25.09 -16.32 -16.85
N SER A 646 26.13 -16.60 -16.03
CA SER A 646 26.12 -17.78 -15.15
C SER A 646 25.02 -17.76 -14.08
N ILE A 647 24.59 -16.58 -13.62
CA ILE A 647 23.47 -16.44 -12.68
C ILE A 647 22.15 -16.54 -13.47
N CYS A 648 22.13 -15.92 -14.65
CA CYS A 648 20.96 -15.91 -15.53
C CYS A 648 20.59 -17.30 -16.03
N GLU A 649 21.54 -18.22 -16.20
CA GLU A 649 21.33 -19.54 -16.80
C GLU A 649 20.25 -20.36 -16.05
N PHE A 650 20.35 -20.45 -14.73
CA PHE A 650 19.32 -21.13 -13.92
C PHE A 650 17.94 -20.43 -14.04
N VAL A 651 17.92 -19.11 -13.93
CA VAL A 651 16.72 -18.29 -14.02
C VAL A 651 16.08 -18.44 -15.40
N ASN A 652 16.87 -18.36 -16.46
CA ASN A 652 16.42 -18.47 -17.83
C ASN A 652 15.79 -19.84 -18.11
N ARG A 653 16.48 -20.90 -17.70
CA ARG A 653 16.01 -22.28 -17.89
C ARG A 653 14.73 -22.57 -17.11
N ASN A 654 14.67 -22.14 -15.85
CA ASN A 654 13.60 -22.59 -14.94
C ASN A 654 12.38 -21.69 -14.93
N TYR A 655 12.54 -20.41 -15.28
CA TYR A 655 11.45 -19.43 -15.23
C TYR A 655 11.07 -18.89 -16.61
N TYR A 656 12.01 -18.74 -17.55
CA TYR A 656 11.73 -18.06 -18.82
C TYR A 656 11.93 -18.94 -20.06
N ASN A 657 11.98 -20.26 -19.89
CA ASN A 657 12.02 -21.26 -20.98
C ASN A 657 13.13 -21.02 -22.02
N GLY A 658 14.29 -20.54 -21.57
CA GLY A 658 15.41 -20.20 -22.47
C GLY A 658 15.24 -18.89 -23.23
N GLY A 659 14.21 -18.09 -22.92
CA GLY A 659 13.89 -16.87 -23.68
C GLY A 659 14.69 -15.62 -23.27
N LEU A 660 15.70 -15.70 -22.40
CA LEU A 660 16.51 -14.56 -22.01
C LEU A 660 17.90 -14.60 -22.61
N ASP A 661 18.28 -13.51 -23.26
CA ASP A 661 19.62 -13.28 -23.79
C ASP A 661 20.34 -12.20 -23.00
N ALA A 662 21.64 -12.37 -22.74
CA ALA A 662 22.43 -11.35 -22.07
C ALA A 662 22.75 -10.19 -23.03
N VAL A 663 22.59 -8.96 -22.53
CA VAL A 663 23.19 -7.79 -23.19
C VAL A 663 24.68 -7.79 -22.81
N PRO A 664 25.65 -7.74 -23.73
CA PRO A 664 27.07 -7.86 -23.40
C PRO A 664 27.61 -6.59 -22.73
N LEU A 665 27.06 -6.28 -21.53
CA LEU A 665 27.55 -5.18 -20.71
C LEU A 665 28.86 -5.57 -20.00
N PRO A 666 29.72 -4.62 -19.62
CA PRO A 666 31.01 -4.90 -19.01
C PRO A 666 30.92 -5.90 -17.85
N HIS A 667 30.04 -5.68 -16.87
CA HIS A 667 29.90 -6.54 -15.70
C HIS A 667 29.35 -7.95 -16.02
N GLN A 668 28.77 -8.16 -17.22
CA GLN A 668 28.32 -9.48 -17.69
C GLN A 668 29.42 -10.26 -18.39
N GLN A 669 30.51 -9.59 -18.76
CA GLN A 669 31.68 -10.18 -19.43
C GLN A 669 32.90 -10.28 -18.52
N GLU A 670 32.89 -9.54 -17.41
CA GLU A 670 34.00 -9.54 -16.44
C GLU A 670 34.18 -10.94 -15.85
N PRO A 671 35.44 -11.44 -15.73
CA PRO A 671 35.75 -12.61 -14.94
C PRO A 671 35.43 -12.35 -13.45
N LEU A 672 35.50 -13.38 -12.62
CA LEU A 672 35.44 -13.16 -11.17
C LEU A 672 36.53 -12.20 -10.74
N ALA A 673 36.15 -11.22 -9.90
CA ALA A 673 37.03 -10.12 -9.50
C ALA A 673 38.25 -10.58 -8.71
N PHE A 674 38.21 -11.78 -8.13
CA PHE A 674 39.26 -12.27 -7.23
C PHE A 674 39.95 -13.48 -7.83
N GLY A 675 41.26 -13.42 -7.92
CA GLY A 675 42.06 -14.60 -8.14
C GLY A 675 42.19 -15.41 -6.85
N THR A 676 42.09 -16.71 -6.93
CA THR A 676 42.49 -17.62 -5.83
C THR A 676 43.99 -17.62 -5.69
N ARG A 677 44.52 -17.54 -4.45
CA ARG A 677 45.95 -17.66 -4.15
C ARG A 677 46.22 -19.07 -3.60
N PRO A 678 47.45 -19.59 -3.78
CA PRO A 678 47.81 -20.92 -3.25
C PRO A 678 47.68 -21.05 -1.75
N ASP A 679 47.81 -19.94 -1.02
CA ASP A 679 47.75 -19.82 0.44
C ASP A 679 46.37 -19.48 0.97
N ASP A 680 45.35 -19.32 0.10
CA ASP A 680 43.99 -19.13 0.53
C ASP A 680 43.44 -20.39 1.23
N ASP A 681 42.78 -20.20 2.37
CA ASP A 681 42.06 -21.27 3.00
C ASP A 681 40.85 -21.69 2.13
N ARG A 682 40.31 -22.88 2.40
CA ARG A 682 39.18 -23.44 1.63
C ARG A 682 37.99 -22.50 1.54
N TRP A 683 37.70 -21.74 2.60
CA TRP A 683 36.60 -20.76 2.65
C TRP A 683 36.86 -19.58 1.74
N THR A 684 38.01 -18.95 1.87
CA THR A 684 38.39 -17.78 1.09
C THR A 684 38.48 -18.12 -0.40
N ALA A 685 39.10 -19.26 -0.75
CA ALA A 685 39.15 -19.75 -2.12
C ALA A 685 37.75 -20.01 -2.70
N PHE A 686 36.84 -20.58 -1.90
CA PHE A 686 35.47 -20.81 -2.31
C PHE A 686 34.70 -19.51 -2.57
N VAL A 687 34.76 -18.55 -1.67
CA VAL A 687 34.08 -17.24 -1.80
C VAL A 687 34.64 -16.43 -2.99
N GLY A 688 35.95 -16.43 -3.17
CA GLY A 688 36.61 -15.71 -4.26
C GLY A 688 36.43 -16.37 -5.63
N GLY A 689 36.30 -17.70 -5.65
CA GLY A 689 36.25 -18.50 -6.89
C GLY A 689 34.83 -18.78 -7.42
N THR A 690 33.75 -18.36 -6.75
CA THR A 690 32.39 -18.79 -7.09
C THR A 690 31.46 -17.61 -7.36
N ARG A 691 30.74 -17.64 -8.48
CA ARG A 691 29.71 -16.63 -8.80
C ARG A 691 28.36 -16.95 -8.21
N MET A 692 28.00 -18.21 -8.16
CA MET A 692 26.75 -18.69 -7.59
C MET A 692 27.05 -19.87 -6.70
N ALA A 693 26.70 -19.78 -5.42
CA ALA A 693 27.11 -20.73 -4.41
C ALA A 693 26.04 -21.00 -3.37
N PHE A 694 26.06 -22.22 -2.85
CA PHE A 694 25.30 -22.61 -1.68
C PHE A 694 26.25 -22.96 -0.52
N ILE A 695 25.96 -22.42 0.66
CA ILE A 695 26.68 -22.70 1.90
C ILE A 695 25.72 -23.42 2.83
N SER A 696 25.93 -24.72 2.99
CA SER A 696 25.12 -25.55 3.88
C SER A 696 25.51 -25.32 5.33
N VAL A 697 24.56 -24.81 6.09
CA VAL A 697 24.66 -24.61 7.53
C VAL A 697 23.76 -25.65 8.21
N GLN A 698 24.37 -26.68 8.79
CA GLN A 698 23.59 -27.74 9.48
C GLN A 698 23.34 -27.35 10.94
N ALA A 699 22.14 -27.65 11.43
CA ALA A 699 21.87 -27.68 12.88
C ALA A 699 22.62 -28.87 13.50
N ASP A 700 23.07 -28.72 14.74
CA ASP A 700 23.68 -29.85 15.45
C ASP A 700 22.71 -31.04 15.48
N LYS A 701 23.23 -32.21 15.10
CA LYS A 701 22.46 -33.46 15.16
C LYS A 701 21.87 -33.71 16.56
N ALA A 702 22.57 -33.30 17.60
CA ALA A 702 22.12 -33.41 19.00
C ALA A 702 20.89 -32.55 19.31
N GLU A 703 20.79 -31.33 18.79
CA GLU A 703 19.61 -30.45 18.95
C GLU A 703 18.38 -30.96 18.17
N TYR A 704 18.62 -31.60 17.03
CA TYR A 704 17.53 -32.11 16.18
C TYR A 704 16.87 -33.35 16.81
N TYR A 705 17.64 -34.26 17.43
CA TYR A 705 17.11 -35.50 18.01
C TYR A 705 16.56 -35.33 19.43
N THR A 706 17.12 -34.45 20.25
CA THR A 706 16.59 -34.18 21.62
C THR A 706 15.22 -33.48 21.62
N LYS A 707 14.84 -32.81 20.55
CA LYS A 707 13.55 -32.12 20.41
C LYS A 707 12.41 -32.93 19.76
N ILE A 708 12.71 -34.09 19.16
CA ILE A 708 11.70 -34.96 18.50
C ILE A 708 11.22 -36.09 19.41
N GLU A 709 11.92 -36.45 20.47
CA GLU A 709 11.65 -37.65 21.27
C GLU A 709 10.53 -37.53 22.31
N SER A 710 9.98 -36.34 22.58
CA SER A 710 8.87 -36.23 23.52
C SER A 710 7.54 -36.03 22.78
N LYS A 711 6.62 -37.01 22.95
CA LYS A 711 5.21 -36.87 22.54
C LYS A 711 4.53 -35.65 23.19
N GLN A 712 5.09 -35.11 24.26
CA GLN A 712 4.64 -33.92 24.97
C GLN A 712 4.90 -32.64 24.18
N GLU A 713 6.06 -32.51 23.48
CA GLU A 713 6.38 -31.36 22.62
C GLU A 713 5.51 -31.27 21.36
N GLN A 714 5.09 -32.43 20.81
CA GLN A 714 4.12 -32.43 19.69
C GLN A 714 2.75 -31.93 20.10
N THR A 715 2.38 -32.12 21.37
CA THR A 715 1.10 -31.64 21.92
C THR A 715 1.19 -30.17 22.34
N GLU A 716 2.36 -29.74 22.82
CA GLU A 716 2.63 -28.32 23.16
C GLU A 716 2.82 -27.45 21.92
N LEU A 717 3.40 -27.98 20.83
CA LEU A 717 3.45 -27.31 19.50
C LEU A 717 2.05 -27.18 18.86
N ALA A 718 1.17 -28.13 19.13
CA ALA A 718 -0.23 -28.09 18.72
C ALA A 718 -1.07 -27.14 19.61
N GLN A 719 -0.58 -26.81 20.83
CA GLN A 719 -1.24 -25.90 21.79
C GLN A 719 -0.60 -24.50 21.89
N GLY A 720 0.42 -24.18 21.04
CA GLY A 720 0.91 -22.81 20.86
C GLY A 720 1.67 -22.20 22.04
N LEU A 721 2.31 -22.98 22.92
CA LEU A 721 3.12 -22.46 24.01
C LEU A 721 4.55 -22.12 23.54
N PRO A 722 5.04 -20.87 23.75
CA PRO A 722 6.37 -20.46 23.33
C PRO A 722 7.44 -21.06 24.27
N ASN A 723 8.36 -21.82 23.70
CA ASN A 723 9.60 -22.16 24.39
C ASN A 723 10.52 -20.94 24.44
N VAL A 724 10.81 -20.47 25.62
CA VAL A 724 11.73 -19.35 25.90
C VAL A 724 13.15 -19.79 25.53
N GLY A 725 13.73 -19.22 24.46
CA GLY A 725 15.16 -19.37 24.19
C GLY A 725 15.64 -19.17 22.76
N ASP A 726 14.86 -19.55 21.73
CA ASP A 726 15.23 -19.29 20.32
C ASP A 726 13.98 -18.92 19.53
N SER A 727 13.93 -17.69 19.06
CA SER A 727 12.87 -17.25 18.15
C SER A 727 12.80 -18.20 16.95
N SER A 728 11.66 -18.83 16.73
CA SER A 728 11.41 -19.69 15.54
C SER A 728 11.60 -18.97 14.19
N LYS A 729 11.96 -17.70 14.21
CA LYS A 729 12.13 -16.81 13.06
C LYS A 729 13.56 -16.30 12.88
N SER A 730 14.55 -16.85 13.62
CA SER A 730 15.96 -16.50 13.50
C SER A 730 16.86 -17.74 13.51
N ASN A 731 18.05 -17.63 12.91
CA ASN A 731 19.06 -18.67 12.87
C ASN A 731 20.44 -18.04 13.08
N LYS A 732 20.99 -18.19 14.30
CA LYS A 732 22.25 -17.58 14.71
C LYS A 732 23.42 -18.05 13.85
N ARG A 733 23.53 -19.37 13.58
CA ARG A 733 24.62 -19.94 12.77
C ARG A 733 24.61 -19.41 11.32
N GLU A 734 23.43 -19.26 10.72
CA GLU A 734 23.33 -18.62 9.42
C GLU A 734 23.74 -17.14 9.50
N ALA A 735 23.34 -16.40 10.54
CA ALA A 735 23.74 -15.00 10.71
C ALA A 735 25.26 -14.85 10.86
N GLU A 736 25.92 -15.69 11.65
CA GLU A 736 27.37 -15.74 11.78
C GLU A 736 28.08 -16.11 10.47
N THR A 737 27.47 -17.02 9.69
CA THR A 737 27.98 -17.43 8.36
C THR A 737 27.86 -16.28 7.37
N VAL A 738 26.74 -15.56 7.36
CA VAL A 738 26.54 -14.36 6.54
C VAL A 738 27.54 -13.28 6.92
N ALA A 739 27.76 -13.02 8.21
CA ALA A 739 28.74 -12.03 8.66
C ALA A 739 30.18 -12.42 8.28
N ARG A 740 30.53 -13.72 8.38
CA ARG A 740 31.83 -14.26 7.89
C ARG A 740 31.99 -14.05 6.39
N LEU A 741 30.91 -14.29 5.62
CA LEU A 741 30.91 -14.11 4.16
C LEU A 741 31.14 -12.64 3.79
N VAL A 742 30.42 -11.71 4.42
CA VAL A 742 30.61 -10.25 4.22
C VAL A 742 32.05 -9.84 4.56
N HIS A 743 32.59 -10.30 5.69
CA HIS A 743 33.98 -10.02 6.10
C HIS A 743 34.99 -10.50 5.04
N THR A 744 34.83 -11.74 4.57
CA THR A 744 35.69 -12.32 3.54
C THR A 744 35.62 -11.55 2.23
N LEU A 745 34.41 -11.15 1.80
CA LEU A 745 34.23 -10.30 0.60
C LEU A 745 34.96 -8.96 0.74
N CYS A 746 34.89 -8.31 1.90
CA CYS A 746 35.62 -7.08 2.18
C CYS A 746 37.14 -7.30 2.09
N GLN A 747 37.63 -8.38 2.68
CA GLN A 747 39.06 -8.72 2.62
C GLN A 747 39.56 -9.00 1.18
N LEU A 748 38.79 -9.77 0.41
CA LEU A 748 39.06 -10.09 -0.98
C LEU A 748 39.17 -8.84 -1.85
N HIS A 749 38.20 -7.89 -1.71
CA HIS A 749 38.24 -6.63 -2.43
C HIS A 749 39.46 -5.76 -2.02
N SER A 750 39.71 -5.63 -0.72
CA SER A 750 40.82 -4.87 -0.19
C SER A 750 42.15 -5.39 -0.71
N ARG A 751 42.39 -6.70 -0.65
CA ARG A 751 43.62 -7.32 -1.11
C ARG A 751 43.81 -7.26 -2.63
N SER A 752 42.73 -7.12 -3.38
CA SER A 752 42.77 -7.00 -4.84
C SER A 752 42.82 -5.55 -5.32
N GLY A 753 42.82 -4.58 -4.42
CA GLY A 753 42.83 -3.16 -4.75
C GLY A 753 41.57 -2.67 -5.46
N ILE A 754 40.47 -3.41 -5.37
CA ILE A 754 39.21 -3.08 -6.01
C ILE A 754 38.39 -2.22 -5.07
N PRO A 755 37.96 -0.99 -5.46
CA PRO A 755 37.12 -0.16 -4.65
C PRO A 755 35.84 -0.89 -4.25
N PHE A 756 35.54 -0.95 -2.95
CA PHE A 756 34.40 -1.68 -2.44
C PHE A 756 33.76 -0.94 -1.28
N SER A 757 32.42 -0.78 -1.41
CA SER A 757 31.60 -0.24 -0.36
C SER A 757 30.49 -1.26 -0.06
N PRO A 758 30.56 -1.98 1.07
CA PRO A 758 29.61 -3.01 1.43
C PRO A 758 28.15 -2.53 1.35
N CYS A 759 27.86 -1.34 1.86
CA CYS A 759 26.50 -0.77 1.86
C CYS A 759 25.92 -0.54 0.45
N LYS A 760 26.77 -0.30 -0.56
CA LYS A 760 26.33 -0.07 -1.95
C LYS A 760 26.30 -1.35 -2.78
N GLN A 761 27.20 -2.27 -2.53
CA GLN A 761 27.43 -3.43 -3.40
C GLN A 761 26.89 -4.73 -2.85
N ILE A 762 26.73 -4.88 -1.52
CA ILE A 762 26.11 -6.05 -0.90
C ILE A 762 24.63 -5.79 -0.59
N GLY A 763 23.83 -6.82 -0.85
CA GLY A 763 22.46 -6.90 -0.38
C GLY A 763 22.20 -8.23 0.30
N ILE A 764 21.52 -8.21 1.44
CA ILE A 764 21.18 -9.42 2.18
C ILE A 764 19.68 -9.58 2.19
N ILE A 765 19.22 -10.74 1.73
CA ILE A 765 17.80 -11.08 1.65
C ILE A 765 17.50 -12.16 2.69
N VAL A 766 16.41 -11.97 3.44
CA VAL A 766 15.97 -12.91 4.47
C VAL A 766 14.44 -13.11 4.39
N PRO A 767 13.89 -14.26 4.81
CA PRO A 767 12.42 -14.45 4.86
C PRO A 767 11.80 -13.84 6.13
N PHE A 768 12.58 -13.67 7.21
CA PHE A 768 12.09 -13.24 8.51
C PHE A 768 12.81 -12.00 9.03
N ARG A 769 12.06 -11.08 9.62
CA ARG A 769 12.62 -9.85 10.21
C ARG A 769 13.55 -10.09 11.38
N ALA A 770 13.24 -11.08 12.24
CA ALA A 770 14.11 -11.43 13.34
C ALA A 770 15.53 -11.80 12.88
N GLN A 771 15.68 -12.37 11.68
CA GLN A 771 16.96 -12.67 11.08
C GLN A 771 17.74 -11.41 10.71
N ILE A 772 17.06 -10.30 10.40
CA ILE A 772 17.71 -9.01 10.10
C ILE A 772 18.51 -8.54 11.34
N ALA A 773 17.89 -8.56 12.54
CA ALA A 773 18.56 -8.19 13.79
C ALA A 773 19.76 -9.08 14.07
N MET A 774 19.55 -10.39 13.93
CA MET A 774 20.59 -11.37 14.19
C MET A 774 21.81 -11.16 13.26
N ILE A 775 21.57 -10.88 11.97
CA ILE A 775 22.64 -10.61 11.02
C ILE A 775 23.33 -9.26 11.33
N ARG A 776 22.58 -8.21 11.68
CA ARG A 776 23.15 -6.92 12.09
C ARG A 776 24.07 -7.06 13.29
N LYS A 777 23.63 -7.81 14.30
CA LYS A 777 24.45 -8.13 15.49
C LYS A 777 25.72 -8.87 15.10
N ALA A 778 25.61 -9.94 14.32
CA ALA A 778 26.77 -10.71 13.87
C ALA A 778 27.77 -9.89 13.03
N LEU A 779 27.28 -8.92 12.25
CA LEU A 779 28.12 -7.97 11.50
C LEU A 779 28.84 -6.99 12.45
N ALA A 780 28.13 -6.45 13.46
CA ALA A 780 28.69 -5.53 14.44
C ALA A 780 29.79 -6.21 15.28
N GLU A 781 29.56 -7.43 15.74
CA GLU A 781 30.53 -8.24 16.49
C GLU A 781 31.86 -8.48 15.73
N ARG A 782 31.84 -8.45 14.41
CA ARG A 782 33.02 -8.59 13.56
C ARG A 782 33.72 -7.28 13.24
N HIS A 783 33.19 -6.13 13.73
CA HIS A 783 33.77 -4.80 13.54
C HIS A 783 34.09 -4.46 12.07
N ILE A 784 33.24 -4.87 11.12
CA ILE A 784 33.48 -4.62 9.70
C ILE A 784 33.06 -3.16 9.40
N PRO A 785 33.96 -2.32 8.83
CA PRO A 785 33.60 -0.95 8.45
C PRO A 785 32.42 -0.90 7.45
N ASP A 786 31.64 0.16 7.51
CA ASP A 786 30.54 0.48 6.56
C ASP A 786 29.46 -0.60 6.41
N THR A 787 29.26 -1.45 7.42
CA THR A 787 28.24 -2.50 7.38
C THR A 787 26.89 -2.07 7.95
N ALA A 788 26.85 -1.00 8.76
CA ALA A 788 25.62 -0.51 9.38
C ALA A 788 24.54 -0.18 8.33
N ASP A 789 24.95 0.35 7.19
CA ASP A 789 24.06 0.77 6.09
C ASP A 789 23.86 -0.32 5.01
N ILE A 790 24.35 -1.55 5.22
CA ILE A 790 24.03 -2.66 4.31
C ILE A 790 22.52 -2.87 4.32
N THR A 791 21.92 -2.92 3.13
CA THR A 791 20.51 -3.22 3.00
C THR A 791 20.25 -4.69 3.33
N ILE A 792 19.60 -4.95 4.46
CA ILE A 792 19.15 -6.27 4.89
C ILE A 792 17.62 -6.20 4.96
N ASP A 793 16.91 -6.95 4.11
CA ASP A 793 15.44 -6.88 4.09
C ASP A 793 14.81 -8.17 3.52
N THR A 794 13.48 -8.23 3.53
CA THR A 794 12.76 -9.36 2.96
C THR A 794 12.72 -9.31 1.43
N VAL A 795 12.42 -10.46 0.80
CA VAL A 795 12.35 -10.58 -0.66
C VAL A 795 11.39 -9.56 -1.26
N GLU A 796 10.23 -9.37 -0.63
CA GLU A 796 9.18 -8.44 -1.08
C GLU A 796 9.69 -7.00 -1.13
N ARG A 797 10.55 -6.62 -0.21
CA ARG A 797 11.12 -5.27 -0.14
C ARG A 797 12.32 -5.07 -1.05
N TYR A 798 12.97 -6.16 -1.42
CA TYR A 798 14.06 -6.14 -2.39
C TYR A 798 13.58 -5.98 -3.83
N GLN A 799 12.28 -6.14 -4.10
CA GLN A 799 11.74 -5.97 -5.45
C GLN A 799 12.01 -4.55 -5.98
N GLY A 800 12.40 -4.44 -7.25
CA GLY A 800 12.86 -3.17 -7.87
C GLY A 800 14.32 -2.81 -7.57
N SER A 801 15.00 -3.41 -6.57
CA SER A 801 16.40 -3.14 -6.29
C SER A 801 17.35 -4.16 -6.92
N GLN A 802 18.65 -3.84 -6.91
CA GLN A 802 19.72 -4.73 -7.36
C GLN A 802 21.02 -4.39 -6.62
N ARG A 803 21.90 -5.37 -6.48
CA ARG A 803 23.24 -5.22 -5.93
C ARG A 803 24.24 -6.05 -6.73
N ASP A 804 25.51 -5.71 -6.63
CA ASP A 804 26.56 -6.52 -7.26
C ASP A 804 26.62 -7.93 -6.64
N ILE A 805 26.47 -8.02 -5.32
CA ILE A 805 26.48 -9.26 -4.57
C ILE A 805 25.18 -9.39 -3.76
N ILE A 806 24.49 -10.48 -3.91
CA ILE A 806 23.33 -10.83 -3.09
C ILE A 806 23.64 -12.04 -2.22
N ILE A 807 23.33 -11.93 -0.95
CA ILE A 807 23.39 -13.02 0.02
C ILE A 807 21.94 -13.33 0.45
N PHE A 808 21.48 -14.54 0.19
CA PHE A 808 20.15 -15.00 0.57
C PHE A 808 20.25 -15.99 1.74
N SER A 809 19.94 -15.52 2.95
CA SER A 809 19.86 -16.36 4.16
C SER A 809 18.46 -16.95 4.26
N THR A 810 18.31 -18.25 4.09
CA THR A 810 17.00 -18.92 4.08
C THR A 810 16.39 -19.05 5.48
N THR A 811 17.21 -19.02 6.51
CA THR A 811 16.82 -19.03 7.95
C THR A 811 16.05 -20.31 8.38
N VAL A 812 15.83 -21.27 7.46
CA VAL A 812 14.99 -22.45 7.70
C VAL A 812 15.73 -23.44 8.58
N SER A 813 15.21 -23.68 9.76
CA SER A 813 15.67 -24.69 10.72
C SER A 813 14.62 -25.78 11.00
N ARG A 814 13.35 -25.58 10.57
CA ARG A 814 12.22 -26.49 10.78
C ARG A 814 11.37 -26.64 9.52
N PRO A 815 10.75 -27.82 9.29
CA PRO A 815 9.98 -28.09 8.06
C PRO A 815 8.84 -27.11 7.77
N TYR A 816 8.09 -26.64 8.79
CA TYR A 816 6.96 -25.73 8.59
C TYR A 816 7.38 -24.36 8.05
N GLN A 817 8.63 -23.94 8.29
CA GLN A 817 9.15 -22.67 7.79
C GLN A 817 9.32 -22.65 6.26
N LEU A 818 9.38 -23.82 5.62
CA LEU A 818 9.43 -23.91 4.16
C LEU A 818 8.21 -23.27 3.49
N SER A 819 7.03 -23.37 4.11
CA SER A 819 5.81 -22.75 3.58
C SER A 819 5.83 -21.22 3.63
N ILE A 820 6.69 -20.62 4.45
CA ILE A 820 6.90 -19.16 4.53
C ILE A 820 8.00 -18.74 3.54
N LEU A 821 9.07 -19.55 3.46
CA LEU A 821 10.17 -19.32 2.54
C LEU A 821 9.73 -19.41 1.09
N SER A 822 8.90 -20.41 0.76
CA SER A 822 8.51 -20.78 -0.59
C SER A 822 6.99 -20.73 -0.75
N GLU A 823 6.55 -20.12 -1.83
CA GLU A 823 5.15 -20.08 -2.25
C GLU A 823 5.04 -20.60 -3.69
N PRO A 824 5.07 -21.95 -3.87
CA PRO A 824 5.08 -22.54 -5.20
C PRO A 824 3.77 -22.30 -5.95
N ILE A 825 3.89 -22.01 -7.22
CA ILE A 825 2.77 -21.85 -8.14
C ILE A 825 2.97 -22.66 -9.42
N MET A 826 1.86 -23.11 -10.01
CA MET A 826 1.88 -23.72 -11.34
C MET A 826 1.75 -22.65 -12.41
N THR A 827 2.75 -22.51 -13.27
CA THR A 827 2.76 -21.57 -14.39
C THR A 827 3.37 -22.26 -15.61
N ASP A 828 2.72 -22.18 -16.76
CA ASP A 828 3.16 -22.81 -18.02
C ASP A 828 3.44 -24.33 -17.88
N GLY A 829 2.66 -25.01 -17.03
CA GLY A 829 2.81 -26.46 -16.79
C GLY A 829 3.95 -26.84 -15.86
N ARG A 830 4.64 -25.88 -15.25
CA ARG A 830 5.76 -26.08 -14.32
C ARG A 830 5.49 -25.43 -12.96
N GLU A 831 5.95 -26.09 -11.90
CA GLU A 831 5.98 -25.49 -10.55
C GLU A 831 7.18 -24.55 -10.44
N ILE A 832 6.92 -23.29 -10.06
CA ILE A 832 7.95 -22.29 -9.84
C ILE A 832 7.78 -21.61 -8.49
N ASP A 833 8.86 -21.10 -7.93
CA ASP A 833 8.86 -20.25 -6.75
C ASP A 833 9.20 -18.79 -7.13
N ARG A 834 8.22 -17.88 -6.95
CA ARG A 834 8.38 -16.47 -7.29
C ARG A 834 9.37 -15.74 -6.39
N LYS A 835 9.47 -16.14 -5.10
CA LYS A 835 10.40 -15.53 -4.15
C LYS A 835 11.84 -15.87 -4.48
N LEU A 836 12.12 -17.13 -4.81
CA LEU A 836 13.45 -17.55 -5.26
C LEU A 836 13.86 -16.84 -6.56
N ASN A 837 12.94 -16.73 -7.53
CA ASN A 837 13.18 -15.98 -8.76
C ASN A 837 13.58 -14.54 -8.47
N VAL A 838 12.84 -13.86 -7.60
CA VAL A 838 13.15 -12.47 -7.24
C VAL A 838 14.50 -12.39 -6.52
N ALA A 839 14.79 -13.27 -5.55
CA ALA A 839 16.07 -13.25 -4.83
C ALA A 839 17.27 -13.41 -5.77
N LEU A 840 17.24 -14.41 -6.66
CA LEU A 840 18.30 -14.66 -7.64
C LEU A 840 18.51 -13.47 -8.58
N THR A 841 17.43 -12.90 -9.07
CA THR A 841 17.45 -11.84 -10.08
C THR A 841 17.83 -10.46 -9.54
N ARG A 842 18.11 -10.35 -8.22
CA ARG A 842 18.67 -9.12 -7.63
C ARG A 842 20.19 -9.03 -7.80
N ALA A 843 20.86 -10.17 -7.99
CA ALA A 843 22.30 -10.24 -8.13
C ALA A 843 22.77 -9.82 -9.52
N ARG A 844 23.79 -8.97 -9.58
CA ARG A 844 24.47 -8.59 -10.83
C ARG A 844 25.69 -9.46 -11.09
N LYS A 845 26.55 -9.66 -10.09
CA LYS A 845 27.87 -10.29 -10.24
C LYS A 845 28.01 -11.60 -9.47
N GLN A 846 27.51 -11.66 -8.22
CA GLN A 846 27.58 -12.87 -7.38
C GLN A 846 26.31 -13.10 -6.60
N PHE A 847 25.97 -14.38 -6.38
CA PHE A 847 24.86 -14.81 -5.58
C PHE A 847 25.28 -15.93 -4.61
N PHE A 848 25.05 -15.71 -3.33
CA PHE A 848 25.29 -16.69 -2.29
C PHE A 848 23.98 -17.03 -1.58
N MET A 849 23.71 -18.30 -1.40
CA MET A 849 22.58 -18.78 -0.57
C MET A 849 23.13 -19.53 0.63
N THR A 850 22.61 -19.26 1.81
CA THR A 850 22.92 -19.99 3.04
C THR A 850 21.67 -20.69 3.56
N GLY A 851 21.82 -21.88 4.15
CA GLY A 851 20.68 -22.60 4.72
C GLY A 851 20.91 -24.07 4.99
N ASN A 852 19.86 -24.76 5.45
CA ASN A 852 19.89 -26.19 5.70
C ASN A 852 19.57 -26.97 4.40
N GLU A 853 20.61 -27.61 3.81
CA GLU A 853 20.49 -28.37 2.55
C GLU A 853 19.38 -29.41 2.60
N THR A 854 19.30 -30.17 3.70
CA THR A 854 18.33 -31.28 3.84
C THR A 854 16.89 -30.77 3.83
N LEU A 855 16.61 -29.68 4.52
CA LEU A 855 15.27 -29.09 4.56
C LEU A 855 14.91 -28.44 3.23
N LEU A 856 15.83 -27.70 2.61
CA LEU A 856 15.58 -27.01 1.35
C LEU A 856 15.29 -27.99 0.19
N ARG A 857 15.91 -29.15 0.19
CA ARG A 857 15.64 -30.22 -0.80
C ARG A 857 14.21 -30.78 -0.76
N ASN A 858 13.46 -30.52 0.30
CA ASN A 858 12.03 -30.87 0.37
C ASN A 858 11.13 -29.92 -0.44
N CYS A 859 11.66 -28.79 -0.90
CA CYS A 859 10.95 -27.86 -1.77
C CYS A 859 11.48 -28.01 -3.22
N THR A 860 10.59 -28.21 -4.18
CA THR A 860 10.95 -28.47 -5.59
C THR A 860 11.87 -27.41 -6.18
N ALA A 861 11.52 -26.13 -6.05
CA ALA A 861 12.32 -25.04 -6.63
C ALA A 861 13.73 -24.96 -6.03
N TYR A 862 13.87 -25.16 -4.70
CA TYR A 862 15.18 -25.13 -4.03
C TYR A 862 16.00 -26.39 -4.33
N ARG A 863 15.36 -27.56 -4.47
CA ARG A 863 16.02 -28.79 -4.91
C ARG A 863 16.58 -28.63 -6.32
N GLU A 864 15.80 -28.11 -7.26
CA GLU A 864 16.25 -27.84 -8.63
C GLU A 864 17.42 -26.87 -8.66
N PHE A 865 17.42 -25.84 -7.80
CA PHE A 865 18.53 -24.91 -7.66
C PHE A 865 19.80 -25.62 -7.14
N LEU A 866 19.68 -26.42 -6.09
CA LEU A 866 20.80 -27.17 -5.52
C LEU A 866 21.35 -28.23 -6.49
N ASP A 867 20.51 -28.86 -7.28
CA ASP A 867 20.91 -29.84 -8.29
C ASP A 867 21.54 -29.20 -9.54
N PHE A 868 21.25 -27.93 -9.78
CA PHE A 868 21.89 -27.15 -10.84
C PHE A 868 23.34 -26.76 -10.48
N LEU A 869 23.66 -26.58 -9.20
CA LEU A 869 25.00 -26.23 -8.76
C LEU A 869 25.97 -27.42 -8.87
N SER A 870 27.20 -27.17 -9.30
CA SER A 870 28.28 -28.17 -9.25
C SER A 870 28.70 -28.45 -7.80
N LYS A 871 29.42 -29.54 -7.59
CA LYS A 871 29.91 -29.90 -6.25
C LYS A 871 30.84 -28.84 -5.67
N GLU A 872 31.61 -28.16 -6.52
CA GLU A 872 32.53 -27.07 -6.16
C GLU A 872 31.78 -25.80 -5.74
N GLN A 873 30.52 -25.65 -6.10
CA GLN A 873 29.65 -24.53 -5.76
C GLN A 873 28.85 -24.76 -4.46
N ILE A 874 29.02 -25.92 -3.84
CA ILE A 874 28.37 -26.26 -2.57
C ILE A 874 29.42 -26.46 -1.49
N LEU A 875 29.39 -25.58 -0.48
CA LEU A 875 30.26 -25.70 0.70
C LEU A 875 29.42 -26.17 1.90
N ARG A 876 29.88 -27.25 2.54
CA ARG A 876 29.24 -27.78 3.77
C ARG A 876 30.12 -27.43 4.95
N LEU A 877 29.50 -26.69 5.93
CA LEU A 877 30.14 -26.25 7.18
C LEU A 877 29.83 -27.22 8.32
#